data_ca48570ab9163363d6492f4633c73cdd
#
_entry.id   ca48570ab9163363d6492f4633c73cdd
#
_cell.length_a   1.000
_cell.length_b   1.000
_cell.length_c   1.000
_cell.angle_alpha   90.00
_cell.angle_beta   90.00
_cell.angle_gamma   90.00
#
_symmetry.space_group_name_H-M   'P 1'
#
loop_
_entity.id
_entity.type
_entity.pdbx_description
1 polymer ?
#
loop_
_entity_poly.entity_id
_entity_poly.type
_entity_poly.pdbx_seq_one_letter_code
_entity_poly.pdbx_strand_id
1 'polypeptide(L)'
;MEKGGQGGNLLEKMSDFREQTGAHAMRRIDKFYGSILASPSTVVILLLVVAAFFAQQGMSFQEQIDDDVEIFLPDGAASTELLKEVRTEWSTDIAIIYVQTPNAYNTADQVNITDVAYLREISWIEGDDENVDGAGATGRGIDYSKDDHGRDDGVLWIISPAQVIKEINSADGRFNSSLCEHGINTRIPLALDCTLLPGGGSYSIPDQERVDRIIEESNGGFDALFKDTNDMDLDYDSDGDGNKTNDIDGDGIWDTAAIVIGMHHDPTEANFEDFSELHKHFQSVIDDRPSDMQNTEMTVTGLTKVLEDISDAIYEDLLKILPWSVVFTVLVITLLHRSLKVVVITGAPIVMALAVTFGSSVLLNITLTPMIVATFPILIGLGVDYALHMVNRIEEVRRKELVKANDENERRRRQGKPPEEVPDLWDINFYRECVLEMTRSTGVAVFLSALTTIVGFSVLIAPQIVSVSPIRSVGVTLCIGIFSTLIFSIILVPTLAWMMRFNKRSNPSAWKKVGTWPVYGFAFIIAGAILVTSVGVLNLDEMNEPITGSSEAPDGIASLNTLAQYSRQFSGGQTSLFIFDAEDRTLEAQQNKTQNIRDMPVLDAIDSIEGKIDMVDETNTTSIITFLRTIPATITLTDGVTLYEGSLWDLLHDPCWESTDITDPECVAWLSLELTGQDGRQGLRKDMVNAVFDTLSEEVKSMLLNEDGTKAIVYVTQPYMNLNVAGELRDDIDEMLTNEPPVDGKTRTSLLTGGLPVSLDINDGIHDAQTLTTVVTMIILTIVLSIVFRSPRLGIYTMIPVAIVILWQPLLMKSGDVNVNIFTAMIGTIVFGIGVDDSIHVMHRIQEEGETPTGIANAIEETGQTIFETTVTTVSGIAAGFIAAFPGLENFFMIMCLLIFFAFITSTFLLPAVFTAEHTIRSKIRGQPDWKDYGDGIAVATPMAMKPLDAVLYNDEY
;
A
#
# COMPACT_ATOMS: atom_id res chain seq x y z
N MET A 1 61.44 -10.27 28.07
CA MET A 1 60.59 -10.03 29.20
C MET A 1 60.49 -8.54 29.38
N GLU A 2 59.46 -7.93 28.77
CA GLU A 2 59.01 -6.56 29.02
C GLU A 2 58.02 -6.20 27.91
N LYS A 3 56.80 -6.73 27.95
CA LYS A 3 55.64 -6.31 27.12
C LYS A 3 54.29 -6.63 27.80
N GLY A 4 54.27 -6.90 29.07
CA GLY A 4 53.03 -7.24 29.79
C GLY A 4 52.40 -6.13 30.65
N GLY A 5 53.02 -4.93 30.72
CA GLY A 5 52.59 -3.92 31.69
C GLY A 5 51.65 -2.79 31.17
N GLN A 6 51.45 -2.63 29.86
CA GLN A 6 50.62 -1.54 29.32
C GLN A 6 49.17 -1.88 29.11
N GLY A 7 48.82 -3.17 28.97
CA GLY A 7 47.41 -3.56 28.77
C GLY A 7 46.57 -3.52 30.06
N GLY A 8 47.15 -3.83 31.22
CA GLY A 8 46.47 -3.74 32.51
C GLY A 8 46.06 -2.34 32.91
N ASN A 9 46.93 -1.37 32.66
CA ASN A 9 46.70 0.03 33.00
C ASN A 9 45.64 0.72 32.10
N LEU A 10 45.41 0.22 30.90
CA LEU A 10 44.37 0.75 29.97
C LEU A 10 42.97 0.23 30.33
N LEU A 11 42.89 -1.05 30.71
CA LEU A 11 41.64 -1.68 31.14
C LEU A 11 41.18 -1.13 32.50
N GLU A 12 42.10 -0.90 33.40
CA GLU A 12 41.84 -0.28 34.71
C GLU A 12 41.40 1.19 34.56
N LYS A 13 42.05 1.97 33.73
CA LYS A 13 41.62 3.35 33.39
C LYS A 13 40.27 3.40 32.65
N MET A 14 39.95 2.42 31.83
CA MET A 14 38.66 2.34 31.20
C MET A 14 37.55 1.90 32.17
N SER A 15 37.86 1.09 33.18
CA SER A 15 36.91 0.73 34.25
C SER A 15 36.63 1.94 35.14
N ASP A 16 37.67 2.64 35.58
CA ASP A 16 37.56 3.88 36.39
C ASP A 16 36.80 5.01 35.68
N PHE A 17 37.03 5.19 34.37
CA PHE A 17 36.29 6.16 33.55
C PHE A 17 34.83 5.80 33.43
N ARG A 18 34.48 4.48 33.28
CA ARG A 18 33.10 4.02 33.26
C ARG A 18 32.39 4.18 34.59
N GLU A 19 33.07 3.89 35.69
CA GLU A 19 32.55 4.04 37.04
C GLU A 19 32.22 5.50 37.35
N GLN A 20 33.14 6.40 37.03
CA GLN A 20 32.93 7.84 37.15
C GLN A 20 31.82 8.37 36.27
N THR A 21 31.70 7.86 35.03
CA THR A 21 30.63 8.25 34.08
C THR A 21 29.27 7.75 34.54
N GLY A 22 29.19 6.53 35.04
CA GLY A 22 27.97 5.96 35.61
C GLY A 22 27.50 6.70 36.85
N ALA A 23 28.39 7.02 37.78
CA ALA A 23 28.09 7.80 38.98
C ALA A 23 27.63 9.25 38.62
N HIS A 24 28.23 9.88 37.62
CA HIS A 24 27.79 11.18 37.14
C HIS A 24 26.42 11.15 36.47
N ALA A 25 26.12 10.13 35.68
CA ALA A 25 24.80 9.91 35.07
C ALA A 25 23.73 9.74 36.15
N MET A 26 23.99 8.89 37.15
CA MET A 26 23.04 8.65 38.25
C MET A 26 22.79 9.92 39.09
N ARG A 27 23.78 10.72 39.37
CA ARG A 27 23.58 12.01 40.04
C ARG A 27 22.73 12.99 39.24
N ARG A 28 22.80 12.95 37.91
CA ARG A 28 21.89 13.72 37.02
C ARG A 28 20.47 13.19 37.08
N ILE A 29 20.28 11.88 37.01
CA ILE A 29 18.97 11.23 37.12
C ILE A 29 18.33 11.50 38.48
N ASP A 30 19.09 11.42 39.57
CA ASP A 30 18.63 11.77 40.91
C ASP A 30 18.16 13.21 41.01
N LYS A 31 18.93 14.17 40.45
CA LYS A 31 18.51 15.57 40.38
C LYS A 31 17.26 15.77 39.52
N PHE A 32 17.14 15.02 38.43
CA PHE A 32 15.99 15.07 37.52
C PHE A 32 14.71 14.62 38.25
N TYR A 33 14.72 13.46 38.88
CA TYR A 33 13.54 12.99 39.65
C TYR A 33 13.31 13.81 40.91
N GLY A 34 14.36 14.30 41.55
CA GLY A 34 14.23 15.23 42.68
C GLY A 34 13.46 16.50 42.27
N SER A 35 13.76 17.05 41.08
CA SER A 35 13.05 18.26 40.59
C SER A 35 11.61 17.95 40.17
N ILE A 36 11.36 16.82 39.54
CA ILE A 36 9.99 16.38 39.10
C ILE A 36 9.11 16.13 40.33
N LEU A 37 9.60 15.39 41.30
CA LEU A 37 8.81 15.00 42.48
C LEU A 37 8.65 16.16 43.47
N ALA A 38 9.47 17.21 43.40
CA ALA A 38 9.31 18.42 44.19
C ALA A 38 8.05 19.23 43.80
N SER A 39 7.66 19.20 42.52
CA SER A 39 6.46 19.93 42.01
C SER A 39 5.71 19.08 40.96
N PRO A 40 5.14 17.95 41.36
CA PRO A 40 4.57 16.98 40.42
C PRO A 40 3.39 17.56 39.59
N SER A 41 2.54 18.40 40.22
CA SER A 41 1.40 19.00 39.52
C SER A 41 1.84 19.97 38.42
N THR A 42 2.92 20.73 38.66
CA THR A 42 3.46 21.67 37.65
C THR A 42 3.98 20.91 36.42
N VAL A 43 4.67 19.79 36.65
CA VAL A 43 5.18 18.94 35.57
C VAL A 43 4.04 18.37 34.73
N VAL A 44 3.00 17.83 35.37
CA VAL A 44 1.83 17.29 34.69
C VAL A 44 1.13 18.37 33.86
N ILE A 45 0.91 19.58 34.45
CA ILE A 45 0.28 20.68 33.72
C ILE A 45 1.12 21.11 32.51
N LEU A 46 2.45 21.21 32.68
CA LEU A 46 3.34 21.58 31.58
C LEU A 46 3.24 20.56 30.41
N LEU A 47 3.26 19.28 30.72
CA LEU A 47 3.13 18.23 29.71
C LEU A 47 1.74 18.20 29.07
N LEU A 48 0.70 18.49 29.83
CA LEU A 48 -0.66 18.65 29.28
C LEU A 48 -0.75 19.84 28.31
N VAL A 49 -0.10 20.95 28.59
CA VAL A 49 -0.05 22.10 27.68
C VAL A 49 0.69 21.73 26.38
N VAL A 50 1.82 21.02 26.49
CA VAL A 50 2.54 20.53 25.31
C VAL A 50 1.66 19.58 24.49
N ALA A 51 1.03 18.61 25.14
CA ALA A 51 0.15 17.68 24.45
C ALA A 51 -1.06 18.38 23.81
N ALA A 52 -1.65 19.37 24.48
CA ALA A 52 -2.76 20.15 23.94
C ALA A 52 -2.36 20.99 22.72
N PHE A 53 -1.12 21.54 22.71
CA PHE A 53 -0.60 22.24 21.55
C PHE A 53 -0.52 21.31 20.33
N PHE A 54 0.08 20.12 20.51
CA PHE A 54 0.16 19.14 19.42
C PHE A 54 -1.23 18.58 19.04
N ALA A 55 -2.12 18.36 20.00
CA ALA A 55 -3.47 17.95 19.71
C ALA A 55 -4.24 18.96 18.85
N GLN A 56 -4.02 20.27 19.10
CA GLN A 56 -4.61 21.32 18.26
C GLN A 56 -4.08 21.27 16.83
N GLN A 57 -2.77 21.04 16.64
CA GLN A 57 -2.20 20.90 15.30
C GLN A 57 -2.71 19.62 14.61
N GLY A 58 -2.91 18.56 15.38
CA GLY A 58 -3.43 17.29 14.86
C GLY A 58 -4.92 17.31 14.49
N MET A 59 -5.65 18.43 14.70
CA MET A 59 -7.05 18.53 14.24
C MET A 59 -7.16 18.62 12.72
N SER A 60 -6.15 19.14 12.03
CA SER A 60 -6.06 19.13 10.57
C SER A 60 -5.31 17.90 10.01
N PHE A 61 -5.34 16.81 10.74
CA PHE A 61 -4.68 15.56 10.35
C PHE A 61 -5.28 14.95 9.07
N GLN A 62 -6.59 15.07 8.89
CA GLN A 62 -7.29 14.53 7.74
C GLN A 62 -6.84 15.21 6.43
N GLU A 63 -6.58 16.50 6.47
CA GLU A 63 -6.08 17.29 5.32
C GLU A 63 -4.65 16.90 4.88
N GLN A 64 -3.97 16.03 5.64
CA GLN A 64 -2.61 15.53 5.35
C GLN A 64 -2.63 14.09 4.83
N ILE A 65 -3.80 13.48 4.78
CA ILE A 65 -3.94 12.14 4.19
C ILE A 65 -3.96 12.34 2.68
N ASP A 66 -3.03 11.69 2.03
CA ASP A 66 -2.88 11.69 0.60
C ASP A 66 -3.33 10.32 0.10
N ASP A 67 -4.32 10.30 -0.75
CA ASP A 67 -4.96 9.13 -1.34
C ASP A 67 -4.70 9.03 -2.85
N ASP A 68 -3.80 9.85 -3.38
CA ASP A 68 -3.41 9.76 -4.78
C ASP A 68 -2.83 8.37 -5.10
N VAL A 69 -3.20 7.85 -6.25
CA VAL A 69 -2.69 6.59 -6.80
C VAL A 69 -1.17 6.56 -6.80
N GLU A 70 -0.52 7.68 -7.09
CA GLU A 70 0.94 7.77 -7.18
C GLU A 70 1.67 7.36 -5.89
N ILE A 71 1.03 7.50 -4.73
CA ILE A 71 1.64 7.14 -3.45
C ILE A 71 1.81 5.63 -3.31
N PHE A 72 0.90 4.86 -3.91
CA PHE A 72 0.96 3.40 -3.87
C PHE A 72 1.95 2.83 -4.87
N LEU A 73 2.39 3.62 -5.86
CA LEU A 73 3.33 3.19 -6.88
C LEU A 73 4.73 2.95 -6.29
N PRO A 74 5.40 1.85 -6.65
CA PRO A 74 6.74 1.56 -6.17
C PRO A 74 7.77 2.50 -6.83
N ASP A 75 8.56 3.18 -5.99
CA ASP A 75 9.61 4.07 -6.47
C ASP A 75 10.64 3.34 -7.37
N GLY A 76 10.82 3.81 -8.60
CA GLY A 76 11.83 3.33 -9.54
C GLY A 76 11.43 2.11 -10.36
N ALA A 77 10.19 1.66 -10.30
CA ALA A 77 9.65 0.66 -11.23
C ALA A 77 9.44 1.29 -12.62
N ALA A 78 9.72 0.52 -13.67
CA ALA A 78 9.64 1.01 -15.05
C ALA A 78 8.20 1.40 -15.43
N SER A 79 7.21 0.59 -15.06
CA SER A 79 5.80 0.89 -15.32
C SER A 79 5.34 2.16 -14.61
N THR A 80 5.83 2.41 -13.38
CA THR A 80 5.55 3.62 -12.62
C THR A 80 6.06 4.89 -13.29
N GLU A 81 7.31 4.88 -13.74
CA GLU A 81 7.90 6.05 -14.42
C GLU A 81 7.20 6.32 -15.75
N LEU A 82 6.83 5.26 -16.49
CA LEU A 82 6.06 5.38 -17.72
C LEU A 82 4.63 5.87 -17.47
N LEU A 83 3.97 5.41 -16.41
CA LEU A 83 2.64 5.92 -16.05
C LEU A 83 2.68 7.41 -15.74
N LYS A 84 3.70 7.88 -15.03
CA LYS A 84 3.91 9.33 -14.80
C LYS A 84 4.15 10.09 -16.09
N GLU A 85 4.87 9.50 -17.06
CA GLU A 85 5.05 10.09 -18.38
C GLU A 85 3.70 10.23 -19.10
N VAL A 86 2.86 9.18 -19.10
CA VAL A 86 1.51 9.23 -19.67
C VAL A 86 0.67 10.32 -19.01
N ARG A 87 0.63 10.38 -17.68
CA ARG A 87 -0.10 11.42 -16.95
C ARG A 87 0.38 12.83 -17.29
N THR A 88 1.68 13.02 -17.47
CA THR A 88 2.25 14.33 -17.80
C THR A 88 2.00 14.73 -19.25
N GLU A 89 2.15 13.80 -20.19
CA GLU A 89 2.04 14.08 -21.63
C GLU A 89 0.58 14.15 -22.10
N TRP A 90 -0.32 13.37 -21.50
CA TRP A 90 -1.74 13.32 -21.85
C TRP A 90 -2.64 13.93 -20.77
N SER A 91 -2.08 14.36 -19.64
CA SER A 91 -2.82 14.92 -18.49
C SER A 91 -4.04 14.08 -18.04
N THR A 92 -3.96 12.74 -18.15
CA THR A 92 -5.15 11.88 -18.09
C THR A 92 -5.14 10.92 -16.91
N ASP A 93 -6.23 10.92 -16.16
CA ASP A 93 -6.69 9.83 -15.28
C ASP A 93 -8.01 9.26 -15.80
N ILE A 94 -8.37 8.05 -15.39
CA ILE A 94 -9.53 7.34 -15.97
C ILE A 94 -10.61 7.11 -14.91
N ALA A 95 -11.83 7.57 -15.21
CA ALA A 95 -13.05 7.16 -14.55
C ALA A 95 -13.92 6.33 -15.49
N ILE A 96 -14.82 5.53 -14.94
CA ILE A 96 -15.70 4.65 -15.69
C ILE A 96 -17.11 4.80 -15.14
N ILE A 97 -18.10 4.95 -16.01
CA ILE A 97 -19.50 4.75 -15.65
C ILE A 97 -19.96 3.43 -16.27
N TYR A 98 -20.25 2.48 -15.41
CA TYR A 98 -20.78 1.21 -15.79
C TYR A 98 -22.28 1.31 -15.98
N VAL A 99 -22.78 0.88 -17.12
CA VAL A 99 -24.17 1.05 -17.55
C VAL A 99 -24.81 -0.31 -17.78
N GLN A 100 -25.93 -0.59 -17.13
CA GLN A 100 -26.72 -1.80 -17.33
C GLN A 100 -28.17 -1.49 -17.67
N THR A 101 -28.77 -2.29 -18.56
CA THR A 101 -30.20 -2.24 -18.80
C THR A 101 -30.97 -2.87 -17.64
N PRO A 102 -32.23 -2.49 -17.42
CA PRO A 102 -33.08 -3.15 -16.44
C PRO A 102 -33.25 -4.63 -16.77
N ASN A 103 -33.21 -5.49 -15.76
CA ASN A 103 -33.37 -6.93 -15.90
C ASN A 103 -32.23 -7.67 -16.66
N ALA A 104 -31.04 -7.10 -16.71
CA ALA A 104 -29.84 -7.70 -17.32
C ALA A 104 -29.61 -9.17 -16.90
N TYR A 105 -29.98 -9.53 -15.67
CA TYR A 105 -29.89 -10.89 -15.14
C TYR A 105 -31.16 -11.76 -15.32
N ASN A 106 -32.19 -11.26 -16.01
CA ASN A 106 -33.47 -11.94 -16.16
C ASN A 106 -33.76 -12.24 -17.62
N THR A 107 -33.47 -13.43 -18.06
CA THR A 107 -33.60 -13.90 -19.46
C THR A 107 -35.01 -13.77 -20.07
N ALA A 108 -36.05 -13.43 -19.29
CA ALA A 108 -37.42 -13.35 -19.79
C ALA A 108 -37.86 -11.98 -20.31
N ASP A 109 -37.23 -10.90 -19.82
CA ASP A 109 -37.60 -9.51 -20.07
C ASP A 109 -36.36 -8.64 -20.38
N GLN A 110 -35.29 -9.21 -20.95
CA GLN A 110 -34.08 -8.50 -21.32
C GLN A 110 -34.34 -7.52 -22.48
N VAL A 111 -33.57 -6.45 -22.48
CA VAL A 111 -33.62 -5.39 -23.47
C VAL A 111 -32.21 -5.11 -23.98
N ASN A 112 -32.06 -4.92 -25.27
CA ASN A 112 -30.79 -4.67 -25.91
C ASN A 112 -30.34 -3.21 -25.64
N ILE A 113 -29.13 -3.01 -25.16
CA ILE A 113 -28.57 -1.69 -24.90
C ILE A 113 -28.31 -0.90 -26.18
N THR A 114 -28.29 -1.54 -27.35
CA THR A 114 -28.18 -0.92 -28.66
C THR A 114 -29.45 -0.21 -29.13
N ASP A 115 -30.57 -0.34 -28.40
CA ASP A 115 -31.77 0.42 -28.69
C ASP A 115 -31.50 1.92 -28.53
N VAL A 116 -31.95 2.70 -29.52
CA VAL A 116 -31.72 4.17 -29.56
C VAL A 116 -32.14 4.90 -28.27
N ALA A 117 -33.10 4.37 -27.52
CA ALA A 117 -33.54 4.96 -26.26
C ALA A 117 -32.41 4.93 -25.20
N TYR A 118 -31.66 3.84 -25.09
CA TYR A 118 -30.54 3.70 -24.15
C TYR A 118 -29.29 4.43 -24.65
N LEU A 119 -29.00 4.36 -25.95
CA LEU A 119 -27.89 5.12 -26.53
C LEU A 119 -28.09 6.64 -26.37
N ARG A 120 -29.31 7.16 -26.50
CA ARG A 120 -29.62 8.56 -26.23
C ARG A 120 -29.51 8.93 -24.76
N GLU A 121 -29.77 8.00 -23.86
CA GLU A 121 -29.57 8.21 -22.42
C GLU A 121 -28.07 8.31 -22.11
N ILE A 122 -27.23 7.45 -22.69
CA ILE A 122 -25.76 7.52 -22.58
C ILE A 122 -25.28 8.85 -23.17
N SER A 123 -25.70 9.19 -24.40
CA SER A 123 -25.34 10.43 -25.08
C SER A 123 -25.77 11.70 -24.30
N TRP A 124 -26.89 11.66 -23.59
CA TRP A 124 -27.33 12.78 -22.75
C TRP A 124 -26.38 13.01 -21.58
N ILE A 125 -25.87 11.94 -20.98
CA ILE A 125 -24.89 12.04 -19.89
C ILE A 125 -23.57 12.60 -20.38
N GLU A 126 -23.11 12.18 -21.56
CA GLU A 126 -21.91 12.73 -22.21
C GLU A 126 -22.04 14.24 -22.42
N GLY A 127 -23.17 14.68 -22.94
CA GLY A 127 -23.50 16.10 -23.04
C GLY A 127 -23.18 16.76 -24.38
N ASP A 128 -22.82 16.01 -25.38
CA ASP A 128 -22.23 16.48 -26.65
C ASP A 128 -23.10 16.23 -27.90
N ASP A 129 -24.29 15.63 -27.75
CA ASP A 129 -25.18 15.35 -28.87
C ASP A 129 -25.87 16.59 -29.39
N GLU A 130 -25.67 16.94 -30.65
CA GLU A 130 -26.25 18.13 -31.28
C GLU A 130 -27.78 18.12 -31.37
N ASN A 131 -28.41 16.96 -31.34
CA ASN A 131 -29.85 16.79 -31.50
C ASN A 131 -30.61 16.45 -30.17
N VAL A 132 -29.89 16.14 -29.11
CA VAL A 132 -30.51 15.93 -27.80
C VAL A 132 -30.62 17.28 -27.10
N ASP A 133 -31.86 17.76 -26.87
CA ASP A 133 -32.14 18.94 -26.05
C ASP A 133 -31.58 18.69 -24.63
N GLY A 134 -30.31 18.85 -24.46
CA GLY A 134 -29.78 18.45 -23.24
C GLY A 134 -28.52 19.08 -22.81
N ALA A 135 -27.65 18.27 -22.52
CA ALA A 135 -26.53 18.53 -21.65
C ALA A 135 -25.53 19.49 -22.30
N GLY A 136 -25.11 19.27 -23.55
CA GLY A 136 -24.12 20.10 -24.22
C GLY A 136 -24.59 21.55 -24.48
N ALA A 137 -25.82 21.73 -24.95
CA ALA A 137 -26.38 23.05 -25.20
C ALA A 137 -26.65 23.87 -23.93
N THR A 138 -26.69 23.22 -22.75
CA THR A 138 -27.04 23.83 -21.47
C THR A 138 -25.97 23.67 -20.40
N GLY A 139 -24.80 23.08 -20.70
CA GLY A 139 -23.74 22.80 -19.73
C GLY A 139 -24.15 21.76 -18.66
N ARG A 140 -24.88 20.73 -19.02
CA ARG A 140 -25.42 19.74 -18.10
C ARG A 140 -24.77 18.35 -18.19
N GLY A 141 -24.04 18.06 -19.25
CA GLY A 141 -23.34 16.80 -19.41
C GLY A 141 -22.05 16.72 -18.60
N ILE A 142 -21.44 15.57 -18.61
CA ILE A 142 -20.11 15.34 -18.04
C ILE A 142 -19.08 16.14 -18.83
N ASP A 143 -19.13 16.06 -20.16
CA ASP A 143 -18.28 16.83 -21.09
C ASP A 143 -19.10 17.94 -21.75
N TYR A 144 -19.27 19.04 -21.05
CA TYR A 144 -20.03 20.18 -21.56
C TYR A 144 -19.16 21.25 -22.20
N SER A 145 -17.83 21.14 -22.16
CA SER A 145 -16.89 22.15 -22.63
C SER A 145 -15.76 21.52 -23.47
N LYS A 146 -16.10 21.05 -24.67
CA LYS A 146 -15.19 20.31 -25.55
C LYS A 146 -13.95 21.10 -26.06
N ASP A 147 -14.01 22.43 -26.10
CA ASP A 147 -12.96 23.24 -26.71
C ASP A 147 -11.87 23.71 -25.74
N ASP A 148 -11.94 23.30 -24.44
CA ASP A 148 -11.08 23.86 -23.42
C ASP A 148 -10.03 22.86 -22.84
N HIS A 149 -9.95 21.66 -23.38
CA HIS A 149 -9.06 20.57 -22.93
C HIS A 149 -9.26 20.21 -21.45
N GLY A 150 -10.51 20.09 -21.03
CA GLY A 150 -10.89 19.69 -19.67
C GLY A 150 -10.70 20.75 -18.60
N ARG A 151 -10.50 22.03 -18.96
CA ARG A 151 -10.24 23.10 -17.99
C ARG A 151 -11.48 23.53 -17.21
N ASP A 152 -12.67 23.41 -17.80
CA ASP A 152 -13.92 23.84 -17.16
C ASP A 152 -14.66 22.67 -16.50
N ASP A 153 -14.67 21.48 -17.11
CA ASP A 153 -15.42 20.31 -16.68
C ASP A 153 -14.55 19.12 -16.21
N GLY A 154 -13.24 19.20 -16.37
CA GLY A 154 -12.32 18.15 -15.95
C GLY A 154 -12.29 16.93 -16.87
N VAL A 155 -12.94 16.96 -18.03
CA VAL A 155 -13.03 15.85 -18.98
C VAL A 155 -12.23 16.17 -20.24
N LEU A 156 -11.28 15.31 -20.58
CA LEU A 156 -10.42 15.43 -21.76
C LEU A 156 -10.99 14.70 -22.96
N TRP A 157 -11.61 13.54 -22.72
CA TRP A 157 -12.22 12.70 -23.74
C TRP A 157 -13.18 11.69 -23.09
N ILE A 158 -14.13 11.23 -23.90
CA ILE A 158 -15.04 10.15 -23.51
C ILE A 158 -15.00 9.07 -24.58
N ILE A 159 -15.04 7.81 -24.18
CA ILE A 159 -15.31 6.67 -25.05
C ILE A 159 -16.48 5.89 -24.53
N SER A 160 -17.48 5.77 -25.37
CA SER A 160 -18.68 4.96 -25.13
C SER A 160 -19.23 4.42 -26.44
N PRO A 161 -20.16 3.47 -26.40
CA PRO A 161 -20.87 3.06 -27.63
C PRO A 161 -21.61 4.22 -28.32
N ALA A 162 -22.21 5.11 -27.53
CA ALA A 162 -22.91 6.27 -28.08
C ALA A 162 -21.92 7.23 -28.79
N GLN A 163 -20.76 7.44 -28.19
CA GLN A 163 -19.69 8.25 -28.77
C GLN A 163 -19.22 7.69 -30.12
N VAL A 164 -18.88 6.39 -30.16
CA VAL A 164 -18.42 5.75 -31.40
C VAL A 164 -19.50 5.81 -32.51
N ILE A 165 -20.78 5.62 -32.17
CA ILE A 165 -21.88 5.75 -33.13
C ILE A 165 -21.97 7.19 -33.66
N LYS A 166 -21.83 8.21 -32.80
CA LYS A 166 -21.80 9.62 -33.22
C LYS A 166 -20.59 9.92 -34.12
N GLU A 167 -19.43 9.39 -33.78
CA GLU A 167 -18.22 9.50 -34.59
C GLU A 167 -18.44 8.98 -36.02
N ILE A 168 -18.94 7.75 -36.14
CA ILE A 168 -19.19 7.13 -37.45
C ILE A 168 -20.31 7.85 -38.19
N ASN A 169 -21.39 8.25 -37.51
CA ASN A 169 -22.51 8.94 -38.15
C ASN A 169 -22.14 10.29 -38.76
N SER A 170 -21.19 11.01 -38.15
CA SER A 170 -20.71 12.31 -38.60
C SER A 170 -19.45 12.26 -39.48
N ALA A 171 -18.83 11.08 -39.59
CA ALA A 171 -17.53 10.90 -40.25
C ALA A 171 -17.51 11.37 -41.71
N ASP A 172 -18.52 11.07 -42.52
CA ASP A 172 -18.62 11.49 -43.90
C ASP A 172 -18.59 13.03 -44.03
N GLY A 173 -19.26 13.75 -43.14
CA GLY A 173 -19.28 15.21 -43.14
C GLY A 173 -17.94 15.79 -42.75
N ARG A 174 -17.31 15.28 -41.73
CA ARG A 174 -15.97 15.70 -41.30
C ARG A 174 -14.91 15.38 -42.34
N PHE A 175 -14.94 14.20 -42.95
CA PHE A 175 -14.02 13.82 -44.00
C PHE A 175 -14.15 14.78 -45.22
N ASN A 176 -15.38 15.06 -45.66
CA ASN A 176 -15.62 15.98 -46.75
C ASN A 176 -15.15 17.39 -46.40
N SER A 177 -15.36 17.88 -45.19
CA SER A 177 -14.83 19.17 -44.72
C SER A 177 -13.30 19.19 -44.78
N SER A 178 -12.67 18.14 -44.26
CA SER A 178 -11.23 18.01 -44.24
C SER A 178 -10.60 17.93 -45.63
N LEU A 179 -11.23 17.22 -46.58
CA LEU A 179 -10.82 17.23 -47.98
C LEU A 179 -10.83 18.66 -48.60
N CYS A 180 -11.80 19.51 -48.21
CA CYS A 180 -11.88 20.87 -48.62
C CYS A 180 -10.79 21.73 -47.95
N GLU A 181 -10.57 21.62 -46.68
CA GLU A 181 -9.59 22.39 -45.91
C GLU A 181 -8.16 22.14 -46.37
N HIS A 182 -7.82 20.89 -46.66
CA HIS A 182 -6.52 20.52 -47.22
C HIS A 182 -6.40 20.74 -48.73
N GLY A 183 -7.45 21.33 -49.36
CA GLY A 183 -7.41 21.72 -50.76
C GLY A 183 -7.36 20.56 -51.76
N ILE A 184 -7.77 19.37 -51.32
CA ILE A 184 -7.83 18.15 -52.14
C ILE A 184 -8.74 18.38 -53.35
N ASN A 185 -9.86 19.12 -53.17
CA ASN A 185 -10.80 19.52 -54.21
C ASN A 185 -10.16 20.39 -55.32
N THR A 186 -9.05 21.02 -55.03
CA THR A 186 -8.29 21.81 -56.02
C THR A 186 -7.30 20.96 -56.82
N ARG A 187 -6.98 19.77 -56.32
CA ARG A 187 -6.03 18.83 -56.92
C ARG A 187 -6.73 17.75 -57.77
N ILE A 188 -7.92 17.32 -57.33
CA ILE A 188 -8.77 16.34 -58.02
C ILE A 188 -10.20 16.87 -58.12
N PRO A 189 -10.95 16.54 -59.20
CA PRO A 189 -12.30 17.07 -59.45
C PRO A 189 -13.32 16.31 -58.57
N LEU A 190 -13.41 16.66 -57.27
CA LEU A 190 -14.36 16.04 -56.32
C LEU A 190 -15.79 16.52 -56.58
N ALA A 191 -16.76 15.65 -56.37
CA ALA A 191 -18.19 15.98 -56.38
C ALA A 191 -18.61 16.74 -55.11
N LEU A 192 -17.72 17.54 -54.52
CA LEU A 192 -17.90 18.32 -53.30
C LEU A 192 -18.02 19.81 -53.62
N ASP A 193 -19.05 20.44 -53.05
CA ASP A 193 -19.16 21.91 -53.09
C ASP A 193 -18.58 22.49 -51.78
N CYS A 194 -17.29 22.80 -51.76
CA CYS A 194 -16.59 23.36 -50.60
C CYS A 194 -17.07 24.80 -50.27
N THR A 195 -18.02 25.39 -51.01
CA THR A 195 -18.65 26.67 -50.64
C THR A 195 -19.87 26.48 -49.75
N LEU A 196 -20.45 25.29 -49.76
CA LEU A 196 -21.48 24.84 -48.83
C LEU A 196 -20.78 23.85 -47.88
N LEU A 197 -20.87 24.05 -46.58
CA LEU A 197 -20.36 23.04 -45.64
C LEU A 197 -20.93 21.68 -46.03
N PRO A 198 -20.10 20.67 -46.31
CA PRO A 198 -20.56 19.40 -46.80
C PRO A 198 -21.54 18.79 -45.78
N GLY A 199 -22.74 18.47 -46.24
CA GLY A 199 -23.72 17.80 -45.38
C GLY A 199 -23.29 16.37 -45.14
N GLY A 200 -22.79 16.14 -43.97
CA GLY A 200 -22.70 14.79 -43.36
C GLY A 200 -23.78 14.60 -42.29
N GLY A 201 -23.84 13.46 -41.71
CA GLY A 201 -24.66 13.24 -40.51
C GLY A 201 -24.30 14.23 -39.40
N SER A 202 -25.24 14.62 -38.58
CA SER A 202 -24.97 15.40 -37.38
C SER A 202 -24.22 14.54 -36.34
N TYR A 203 -23.46 15.17 -35.48
CA TYR A 203 -22.82 14.52 -34.35
C TYR A 203 -23.90 14.20 -33.30
N SER A 204 -24.63 13.11 -33.53
CA SER A 204 -25.81 12.72 -32.76
C SER A 204 -26.14 11.27 -33.01
N ILE A 205 -26.90 10.69 -32.06
CA ILE A 205 -27.43 9.34 -32.22
C ILE A 205 -28.50 9.32 -33.32
N PRO A 206 -28.29 8.59 -34.43
CA PRO A 206 -29.23 8.50 -35.51
C PRO A 206 -30.48 7.66 -35.14
N ASP A 207 -31.31 7.35 -36.12
CA ASP A 207 -32.43 6.42 -35.94
C ASP A 207 -31.95 4.95 -35.84
N GLN A 208 -32.81 4.08 -35.36
CA GLN A 208 -32.47 2.66 -35.12
C GLN A 208 -31.94 1.95 -36.34
N GLU A 209 -32.55 2.19 -37.51
CA GLU A 209 -32.14 1.55 -38.77
C GLU A 209 -30.69 1.92 -39.14
N ARG A 210 -30.25 3.16 -38.84
CA ARG A 210 -28.89 3.59 -39.08
C ARG A 210 -27.92 3.08 -38.00
N VAL A 211 -28.36 3.00 -36.74
CA VAL A 211 -27.58 2.38 -35.65
C VAL A 211 -27.29 0.93 -35.95
N ASP A 212 -28.34 0.12 -36.31
CA ASP A 212 -28.18 -1.27 -36.64
C ASP A 212 -27.21 -1.48 -37.81
N ARG A 213 -27.28 -0.61 -38.80
CA ARG A 213 -26.38 -0.62 -39.95
C ARG A 213 -24.93 -0.29 -39.57
N ILE A 214 -24.71 0.72 -38.74
CA ILE A 214 -23.37 1.07 -38.22
C ILE A 214 -22.75 -0.11 -37.47
N ILE A 215 -23.53 -0.77 -36.62
CA ILE A 215 -23.07 -1.93 -35.86
C ILE A 215 -22.73 -3.09 -36.76
N GLU A 216 -23.59 -3.38 -37.76
CA GLU A 216 -23.39 -4.48 -38.72
C GLU A 216 -22.18 -4.22 -39.63
N GLU A 217 -22.01 -2.97 -40.12
CA GLU A 217 -20.91 -2.55 -40.99
C GLU A 217 -19.56 -2.53 -40.23
N SER A 218 -19.56 -2.39 -38.92
CA SER A 218 -18.36 -2.37 -38.08
C SER A 218 -17.66 -3.73 -37.95
N ASN A 219 -18.34 -4.81 -38.38
CA ASN A 219 -17.78 -6.14 -38.42
C ASN A 219 -17.16 -6.65 -37.11
N GLY A 220 -17.87 -6.45 -35.99
CA GLY A 220 -17.41 -6.82 -34.62
C GLY A 220 -16.66 -5.68 -33.88
N GLY A 221 -16.53 -4.50 -34.49
CA GLY A 221 -15.85 -3.37 -33.81
C GLY A 221 -16.54 -2.87 -32.55
N PHE A 222 -17.80 -3.29 -32.30
CA PHE A 222 -18.55 -2.94 -31.10
C PHE A 222 -18.50 -3.99 -30.00
N ASP A 223 -17.94 -5.19 -30.28
CA ASP A 223 -17.89 -6.28 -29.29
C ASP A 223 -17.09 -5.91 -28.03
N ALA A 224 -16.17 -4.98 -28.16
CA ALA A 224 -15.42 -4.43 -27.03
C ALA A 224 -16.19 -3.36 -26.22
N LEU A 225 -17.28 -2.81 -26.76
CA LEU A 225 -18.03 -1.68 -26.17
C LEU A 225 -19.37 -2.13 -25.56
N PHE A 226 -19.95 -3.20 -26.08
CA PHE A 226 -21.18 -3.82 -25.59
C PHE A 226 -20.87 -5.21 -25.06
N LYS A 227 -21.48 -5.57 -23.95
CA LYS A 227 -21.35 -6.92 -23.38
C LYS A 227 -22.70 -7.47 -22.95
N ASP A 228 -22.81 -8.79 -22.99
CA ASP A 228 -23.87 -9.56 -22.39
C ASP A 228 -23.49 -9.83 -20.92
N THR A 229 -24.31 -9.37 -19.96
CA THR A 229 -24.04 -9.58 -18.53
C THR A 229 -23.98 -11.06 -18.14
N ASN A 230 -24.66 -11.92 -18.91
CA ASN A 230 -24.72 -13.37 -18.66
C ASN A 230 -23.57 -14.12 -19.36
N ASP A 231 -22.88 -13.47 -20.29
CA ASP A 231 -21.68 -14.00 -20.92
C ASP A 231 -20.48 -13.75 -20.02
N MET A 232 -19.98 -14.80 -19.42
CA MET A 232 -18.68 -14.78 -18.74
C MET A 232 -17.73 -15.57 -19.62
N ASP A 233 -17.07 -14.87 -20.53
CA ASP A 233 -16.00 -15.42 -21.31
C ASP A 233 -14.79 -15.69 -20.42
N LEU A 234 -14.72 -16.92 -19.95
CA LEU A 234 -13.62 -17.48 -19.16
C LEU A 234 -12.91 -18.58 -19.96
N ASP A 235 -12.92 -18.48 -21.30
CA ASP A 235 -12.20 -19.38 -22.20
C ASP A 235 -10.68 -19.38 -21.92
N TYR A 236 -10.19 -18.35 -21.25
CA TYR A 236 -8.82 -18.27 -20.77
C TYR A 236 -8.65 -18.95 -19.41
N ASP A 237 -7.58 -19.72 -19.25
CA ASP A 237 -7.17 -20.32 -17.98
C ASP A 237 -6.72 -19.21 -17.01
N SER A 238 -7.69 -18.55 -16.36
CA SER A 238 -7.46 -17.34 -15.56
C SER A 238 -6.68 -17.60 -14.27
N ASP A 239 -6.60 -18.86 -13.82
CA ASP A 239 -5.93 -19.24 -12.59
C ASP A 239 -4.71 -20.15 -12.81
N GLY A 240 -4.44 -20.51 -14.07
CA GLY A 240 -3.29 -21.34 -14.44
C GLY A 240 -3.43 -22.82 -14.06
N ASP A 241 -4.64 -23.30 -13.76
CA ASP A 241 -4.92 -24.70 -13.39
C ASP A 241 -5.09 -25.63 -14.59
N GLY A 242 -5.10 -25.09 -15.80
CA GLY A 242 -5.29 -25.81 -17.07
C GLY A 242 -6.75 -26.18 -17.35
N ASN A 243 -7.73 -25.58 -16.66
CA ASN A 243 -9.12 -25.91 -16.76
C ASN A 243 -9.96 -24.71 -17.22
N LYS A 244 -10.41 -24.74 -18.45
CA LYS A 244 -11.26 -23.73 -19.10
C LYS A 244 -12.77 -23.92 -18.83
N THR A 245 -13.18 -24.45 -17.68
CA THR A 245 -14.55 -24.93 -17.44
C THR A 245 -15.54 -23.92 -16.88
N ASN A 246 -15.17 -22.66 -16.80
CA ASN A 246 -16.04 -21.62 -16.22
C ASN A 246 -16.72 -20.73 -17.26
N ASP A 247 -16.67 -21.14 -18.54
CA ASP A 247 -17.37 -20.49 -19.61
C ASP A 247 -18.90 -20.60 -19.40
N ILE A 248 -19.57 -19.46 -19.35
CA ILE A 248 -21.02 -19.36 -19.29
C ILE A 248 -21.48 -18.69 -20.58
N ASP A 249 -22.03 -19.47 -21.50
CA ASP A 249 -22.64 -18.96 -22.73
C ASP A 249 -23.68 -17.90 -22.41
N GLY A 250 -23.49 -16.71 -22.92
CA GLY A 250 -24.46 -15.61 -22.87
C GLY A 250 -25.71 -15.95 -23.68
N ASP A 251 -26.72 -15.11 -23.56
CA ASP A 251 -27.95 -15.26 -24.34
C ASP A 251 -27.92 -14.49 -25.68
N GLY A 252 -26.79 -13.83 -25.95
CA GLY A 252 -26.52 -13.05 -27.17
C GLY A 252 -27.25 -11.70 -27.22
N ILE A 253 -27.72 -11.21 -26.07
CA ILE A 253 -28.30 -9.88 -25.94
C ILE A 253 -27.31 -8.98 -25.24
N TRP A 254 -26.87 -7.95 -25.90
CA TRP A 254 -26.03 -6.94 -25.27
C TRP A 254 -26.88 -6.08 -24.31
N ASP A 255 -26.64 -6.19 -23.04
CA ASP A 255 -27.38 -5.51 -21.97
C ASP A 255 -26.49 -4.62 -21.07
N THR A 256 -25.21 -4.59 -21.34
CA THR A 256 -24.22 -3.83 -20.57
C THR A 256 -23.33 -3.01 -21.50
N ALA A 257 -22.97 -1.81 -21.04
CA ALA A 257 -22.02 -0.92 -21.70
C ALA A 257 -21.16 -0.18 -20.67
N ALA A 258 -20.09 0.47 -21.13
CA ALA A 258 -19.27 1.33 -20.30
C ALA A 258 -19.06 2.69 -20.96
N ILE A 259 -19.06 3.75 -20.16
CA ILE A 259 -18.58 5.08 -20.53
C ILE A 259 -17.21 5.25 -19.86
N VAL A 260 -16.16 5.27 -20.65
CA VAL A 260 -14.79 5.47 -20.17
C VAL A 260 -14.43 6.95 -20.35
N ILE A 261 -14.02 7.59 -19.28
CA ILE A 261 -13.81 9.04 -19.21
C ILE A 261 -12.34 9.30 -18.90
N GLY A 262 -11.66 10.03 -19.78
CA GLY A 262 -10.35 10.59 -19.51
C GLY A 262 -10.51 11.91 -18.75
N MET A 263 -10.09 11.92 -17.49
CA MET A 263 -10.15 13.09 -16.61
C MET A 263 -8.83 13.85 -16.63
N HIS A 264 -8.89 15.16 -16.42
CA HIS A 264 -7.69 15.95 -16.20
C HIS A 264 -6.94 15.46 -14.95
N HIS A 265 -5.63 15.23 -15.10
CA HIS A 265 -4.79 14.69 -14.00
C HIS A 265 -4.76 15.60 -12.77
N ASP A 266 -4.80 16.92 -12.96
CA ASP A 266 -4.92 17.89 -11.87
C ASP A 266 -6.32 18.51 -11.86
N PRO A 267 -7.25 18.03 -11.01
CA PRO A 267 -8.60 18.57 -10.94
C PRO A 267 -8.65 20.06 -10.60
N THR A 268 -7.61 20.61 -9.95
CA THR A 268 -7.57 22.03 -9.58
C THR A 268 -7.42 22.94 -10.78
N GLU A 269 -6.82 22.45 -11.85
CA GLU A 269 -6.76 23.17 -13.14
C GLU A 269 -8.13 23.22 -13.83
N ALA A 270 -9.01 22.27 -13.51
CA ALA A 270 -10.38 22.19 -14.03
C ALA A 270 -11.44 22.76 -13.07
N ASN A 271 -11.06 23.63 -12.14
CA ASN A 271 -11.93 24.27 -11.17
C ASN A 271 -12.61 23.33 -10.15
N PHE A 272 -12.08 22.13 -9.94
CA PHE A 272 -12.49 21.23 -8.87
C PHE A 272 -11.45 21.23 -7.74
N GLU A 273 -11.87 21.03 -6.49
CA GLU A 273 -10.93 21.00 -5.36
C GLU A 273 -10.09 19.69 -5.36
N ASP A 274 -10.73 18.58 -5.74
CA ASP A 274 -10.14 17.23 -5.78
C ASP A 274 -10.95 16.30 -6.71
N PHE A 275 -10.50 15.07 -6.91
CA PHE A 275 -11.21 14.05 -7.66
C PHE A 275 -12.57 13.68 -7.04
N SER A 276 -12.71 13.79 -5.72
CA SER A 276 -13.98 13.52 -5.03
C SER A 276 -15.07 14.49 -5.47
N GLU A 277 -14.73 15.76 -5.67
CA GLU A 277 -15.68 16.76 -6.18
C GLU A 277 -16.07 16.47 -7.63
N LEU A 278 -15.12 16.06 -8.46
CA LEU A 278 -15.35 15.66 -9.85
C LEU A 278 -16.24 14.40 -9.94
N HIS A 279 -15.97 13.37 -9.13
CA HIS A 279 -16.82 12.17 -9.09
C HIS A 279 -18.25 12.49 -8.59
N LYS A 280 -18.39 13.40 -7.64
CA LYS A 280 -19.71 13.88 -7.21
C LYS A 280 -20.44 14.64 -8.31
N HIS A 281 -19.70 15.38 -9.14
CA HIS A 281 -20.26 16.00 -10.34
C HIS A 281 -20.82 14.94 -11.30
N PHE A 282 -20.05 13.89 -11.62
CA PHE A 282 -20.51 12.79 -12.48
C PHE A 282 -21.78 12.13 -11.89
N GLN A 283 -21.77 11.83 -10.59
CA GLN A 283 -22.93 11.27 -9.93
C GLN A 283 -24.15 12.19 -10.00
N SER A 284 -23.95 13.52 -9.85
CA SER A 284 -25.05 14.48 -9.94
C SER A 284 -25.65 14.54 -11.35
N VAL A 285 -24.84 14.41 -12.39
CA VAL A 285 -25.33 14.35 -13.78
C VAL A 285 -26.16 13.08 -14.01
N ILE A 286 -25.73 11.95 -13.45
CA ILE A 286 -26.47 10.69 -13.51
C ILE A 286 -27.84 10.85 -12.78
N ASP A 287 -27.86 11.46 -11.62
CA ASP A 287 -29.07 11.61 -10.79
C ASP A 287 -30.06 12.64 -11.40
N ASP A 288 -29.55 13.65 -12.11
CA ASP A 288 -30.35 14.72 -12.74
C ASP A 288 -30.96 14.31 -14.09
N ARG A 289 -30.79 13.03 -14.52
CA ARG A 289 -31.42 12.55 -15.77
C ARG A 289 -32.94 12.78 -15.77
N PRO A 290 -33.51 13.25 -16.90
CA PRO A 290 -34.97 13.31 -17.07
C PRO A 290 -35.65 11.96 -16.80
N SER A 291 -36.88 11.96 -16.30
CA SER A 291 -37.59 10.76 -15.93
C SER A 291 -37.87 9.78 -17.11
N ASP A 292 -37.79 10.25 -18.33
CA ASP A 292 -37.87 9.46 -19.57
C ASP A 292 -36.52 8.92 -20.07
N MET A 293 -35.42 9.31 -19.38
CA MET A 293 -34.05 8.88 -19.60
C MET A 293 -33.42 8.22 -18.35
N GLN A 294 -34.24 7.60 -17.52
CA GLN A 294 -33.82 6.81 -16.34
C GLN A 294 -34.14 5.34 -16.55
N ASN A 295 -33.77 4.82 -17.72
CA ASN A 295 -34.05 3.44 -18.11
C ASN A 295 -32.89 2.48 -17.84
N THR A 296 -31.70 3.01 -17.55
CA THR A 296 -30.50 2.23 -17.22
C THR A 296 -30.07 2.45 -15.78
N GLU A 297 -29.40 1.44 -15.20
CA GLU A 297 -28.66 1.57 -13.95
C GLU A 297 -27.23 1.99 -14.28
N MET A 298 -26.75 3.07 -13.64
CA MET A 298 -25.42 3.63 -13.88
C MET A 298 -24.68 3.77 -12.58
N THR A 299 -23.42 3.32 -12.55
CA THR A 299 -22.53 3.39 -11.38
C THR A 299 -21.19 3.94 -11.76
N VAL A 300 -20.75 5.00 -11.06
CA VAL A 300 -19.40 5.56 -11.22
C VAL A 300 -18.39 4.65 -10.55
N THR A 301 -17.34 4.31 -11.27
CA THR A 301 -16.21 3.50 -10.81
C THR A 301 -14.91 3.94 -11.49
N GLY A 302 -13.88 3.16 -11.38
CA GLY A 302 -12.53 3.50 -11.88
C GLY A 302 -11.53 3.53 -10.72
N LEU A 303 -10.24 3.52 -11.05
CA LEU A 303 -9.20 3.39 -10.02
C LEU A 303 -9.22 4.54 -9.02
N THR A 304 -9.35 5.77 -9.46
CA THR A 304 -9.40 6.97 -8.61
C THR A 304 -10.62 6.94 -7.68
N LYS A 305 -11.80 6.56 -8.20
CA LYS A 305 -13.03 6.48 -7.40
C LYS A 305 -12.96 5.35 -6.37
N VAL A 306 -12.41 4.21 -6.73
CA VAL A 306 -12.23 3.09 -5.81
C VAL A 306 -11.26 3.45 -4.69
N LEU A 307 -10.16 4.14 -5.00
CA LEU A 307 -9.19 4.57 -3.98
C LEU A 307 -9.79 5.62 -3.04
N GLU A 308 -10.60 6.56 -3.54
CA GLU A 308 -11.38 7.49 -2.72
C GLU A 308 -12.29 6.70 -1.75
N ASP A 309 -13.11 5.78 -2.26
CA ASP A 309 -14.05 5.02 -1.44
C ASP A 309 -13.33 4.12 -0.42
N ILE A 310 -12.17 3.54 -0.79
CA ILE A 310 -11.31 2.78 0.12
C ILE A 310 -10.73 3.70 1.21
N SER A 311 -10.24 4.88 0.82
CA SER A 311 -9.71 5.88 1.76
C SER A 311 -10.76 6.29 2.78
N ASP A 312 -11.97 6.59 2.32
CA ASP A 312 -13.11 6.92 3.18
C ASP A 312 -13.48 5.76 4.12
N ALA A 313 -13.52 4.53 3.61
CA ALA A 313 -13.80 3.35 4.42
C ALA A 313 -12.73 3.12 5.50
N ILE A 314 -11.45 3.27 5.15
CA ILE A 314 -10.33 3.15 6.10
C ILE A 314 -10.40 4.27 7.16
N TYR A 315 -10.76 5.49 6.77
CA TYR A 315 -10.94 6.58 7.71
C TYR A 315 -12.13 6.35 8.67
N GLU A 316 -13.24 5.81 8.17
CA GLU A 316 -14.37 5.39 9.00
C GLU A 316 -13.95 4.28 9.99
N ASP A 317 -13.15 3.32 9.53
CA ASP A 317 -12.57 2.27 10.38
C ASP A 317 -11.66 2.87 11.47
N LEU A 318 -10.86 3.87 11.16
CA LEU A 318 -10.06 4.58 12.17
C LEU A 318 -10.94 5.14 13.30
N LEU A 319 -12.02 5.83 12.93
CA LEU A 319 -12.94 6.42 13.91
C LEU A 319 -13.65 5.37 14.76
N LYS A 320 -13.83 4.15 14.25
CA LYS A 320 -14.39 3.00 14.98
C LYS A 320 -13.34 2.29 15.84
N ILE A 321 -12.19 1.94 15.26
CA ILE A 321 -11.16 1.12 15.89
C ILE A 321 -10.50 1.84 17.07
N LEU A 322 -10.19 3.14 16.93
CA LEU A 322 -9.47 3.90 17.96
C LEU A 322 -10.20 3.95 19.32
N PRO A 323 -11.50 4.30 19.40
CA PRO A 323 -12.24 4.25 20.68
C PRO A 323 -12.31 2.85 21.27
N TRP A 324 -12.54 1.80 20.46
CA TRP A 324 -12.61 0.44 20.93
C TRP A 324 -11.25 -0.08 21.42
N SER A 325 -10.15 0.31 20.77
CA SER A 325 -8.79 -0.01 21.25
C SER A 325 -8.55 0.54 22.66
N VAL A 326 -8.96 1.79 22.90
CA VAL A 326 -8.90 2.38 24.25
C VAL A 326 -9.81 1.63 25.23
N VAL A 327 -11.06 1.33 24.85
CA VAL A 327 -12.03 0.63 25.71
C VAL A 327 -11.52 -0.77 26.10
N PHE A 328 -11.05 -1.56 25.14
CA PHE A 328 -10.54 -2.90 25.41
C PHE A 328 -9.28 -2.86 26.30
N THR A 329 -8.36 -1.95 26.00
CA THR A 329 -7.16 -1.73 26.81
C THR A 329 -7.50 -1.35 28.24
N VAL A 330 -8.38 -0.36 28.44
CA VAL A 330 -8.85 0.07 29.77
C VAL A 330 -9.55 -1.07 30.52
N LEU A 331 -10.41 -1.82 29.82
CA LEU A 331 -11.12 -2.95 30.41
C LEU A 331 -10.13 -4.02 30.91
N VAL A 332 -9.17 -4.43 30.09
CA VAL A 332 -8.19 -5.45 30.43
C VAL A 332 -7.28 -4.97 31.57
N ILE A 333 -6.76 -3.75 31.53
CA ILE A 333 -5.96 -3.18 32.64
C ILE A 333 -6.79 -3.17 33.93
N THR A 334 -8.07 -2.79 33.86
CA THR A 334 -8.96 -2.76 35.04
C THR A 334 -9.18 -4.16 35.59
N LEU A 335 -9.38 -5.16 34.74
CA LEU A 335 -9.56 -6.56 35.15
C LEU A 335 -8.29 -7.15 35.80
N LEU A 336 -7.12 -6.91 35.18
CA LEU A 336 -5.84 -7.43 35.66
C LEU A 336 -5.42 -6.79 37.00
N HIS A 337 -5.51 -5.47 37.08
CA HIS A 337 -5.01 -4.72 38.24
C HIS A 337 -6.10 -4.38 39.29
N ARG A 338 -7.37 -4.50 38.91
CA ARG A 338 -8.54 -4.16 39.78
C ARG A 338 -8.42 -2.75 40.37
N SER A 339 -7.85 -1.80 39.62
CA SER A 339 -7.57 -0.44 40.10
C SER A 339 -7.62 0.55 38.94
N LEU A 340 -8.57 1.48 38.96
CA LEU A 340 -8.66 2.59 38.02
C LEU A 340 -7.46 3.55 38.09
N LYS A 341 -6.73 3.56 39.20
CA LYS A 341 -5.50 4.36 39.30
C LYS A 341 -4.43 3.94 38.31
N VAL A 342 -4.30 2.62 38.08
CA VAL A 342 -3.34 2.08 37.10
C VAL A 342 -3.73 2.54 35.72
N VAL A 343 -5.00 2.50 35.36
CA VAL A 343 -5.48 2.97 34.05
C VAL A 343 -5.07 4.42 33.77
N VAL A 344 -5.21 5.31 34.76
CA VAL A 344 -4.80 6.71 34.61
C VAL A 344 -3.26 6.83 34.51
N ILE A 345 -2.51 6.09 35.34
CA ILE A 345 -1.07 6.15 35.36
C ILE A 345 -0.45 5.65 34.05
N THR A 346 -1.03 4.60 33.47
CA THR A 346 -0.55 4.01 32.21
C THR A 346 -1.16 4.67 30.96
N GLY A 347 -2.40 5.08 31.02
CA GLY A 347 -3.12 5.68 29.89
C GLY A 347 -2.74 7.13 29.61
N ALA A 348 -2.43 7.94 30.64
CA ALA A 348 -2.11 9.35 30.42
C ALA A 348 -0.86 9.56 29.52
N PRO A 349 0.25 8.82 29.70
CA PRO A 349 1.39 8.92 28.77
C PRO A 349 1.04 8.64 27.33
N ILE A 350 0.18 7.64 27.08
CA ILE A 350 -0.23 7.20 25.74
C ILE A 350 -1.06 8.28 25.05
N VAL A 351 -2.08 8.81 25.74
CA VAL A 351 -2.94 9.86 25.16
C VAL A 351 -2.12 11.09 24.78
N MET A 352 -1.15 11.47 25.63
CA MET A 352 -0.26 12.59 25.31
C MET A 352 0.71 12.25 24.15
N ALA A 353 1.18 11.00 24.08
CA ALA A 353 2.06 10.57 22.99
C ALA A 353 1.30 10.53 21.66
N LEU A 354 0.06 10.04 21.64
CA LEU A 354 -0.80 10.08 20.45
C LEU A 354 -1.00 11.52 19.96
N ALA A 355 -1.32 12.44 20.87
CA ALA A 355 -1.46 13.85 20.50
C ALA A 355 -0.17 14.43 19.88
N VAL A 356 1.00 14.07 20.42
CA VAL A 356 2.29 14.47 19.83
C VAL A 356 2.53 13.80 18.49
N THR A 357 2.19 12.54 18.32
CA THR A 357 2.36 11.82 17.06
C THR A 357 1.56 12.48 15.94
N PHE A 358 0.25 12.70 16.15
CA PHE A 358 -0.59 13.38 15.17
C PHE A 358 -0.12 14.82 14.89
N GLY A 359 0.05 15.60 15.94
CA GLY A 359 0.43 17.00 15.77
C GLY A 359 1.82 17.20 15.16
N SER A 360 2.75 16.27 15.41
CA SER A 360 4.07 16.34 14.79
C SER A 360 4.05 15.89 13.33
N SER A 361 3.20 14.95 12.96
CA SER A 361 3.02 14.56 11.56
C SER A 361 2.55 15.75 10.72
N VAL A 362 1.56 16.51 11.20
CA VAL A 362 1.10 17.75 10.56
C VAL A 362 2.20 18.81 10.52
N LEU A 363 2.86 19.09 11.65
CA LEU A 363 3.90 20.13 11.73
C LEU A 363 5.15 19.85 10.87
N LEU A 364 5.48 18.58 10.67
CA LEU A 364 6.61 18.16 9.84
C LEU A 364 6.23 17.94 8.38
N ASN A 365 4.97 18.20 8.04
CA ASN A 365 4.41 17.97 6.70
C ASN A 365 4.72 16.56 6.18
N ILE A 366 4.50 15.56 7.03
CA ILE A 366 4.68 14.16 6.67
C ILE A 366 3.44 13.74 5.90
N THR A 367 3.60 13.32 4.66
CA THR A 367 2.51 12.73 3.87
C THR A 367 2.01 11.48 4.56
N LEU A 368 0.75 11.47 4.94
CA LEU A 368 0.11 10.37 5.61
C LEU A 368 -0.74 9.60 4.58
N THR A 369 -0.76 8.31 4.70
CA THR A 369 -1.56 7.43 3.86
C THR A 369 -2.66 6.79 4.69
N PRO A 370 -3.73 6.27 4.10
CA PRO A 370 -4.77 5.55 4.82
C PRO A 370 -4.23 4.40 5.69
N MET A 371 -3.07 3.85 5.35
CA MET A 371 -2.38 2.78 6.11
C MET A 371 -2.04 3.16 7.56
N ILE A 372 -2.02 4.43 7.90
CA ILE A 372 -1.71 4.92 9.25
C ILE A 372 -2.70 4.41 10.31
N VAL A 373 -3.89 3.98 9.91
CA VAL A 373 -4.91 3.39 10.80
C VAL A 373 -4.33 2.23 11.61
N ALA A 374 -3.46 1.43 11.01
CA ALA A 374 -2.79 0.32 11.68
C ALA A 374 -1.89 0.78 12.85
N THR A 375 -1.40 2.01 12.80
CA THR A 375 -0.44 2.54 13.78
C THR A 375 -1.06 2.74 15.18
N PHE A 376 -2.34 3.15 15.25
CA PHE A 376 -2.95 3.58 16.52
C PHE A 376 -3.17 2.44 17.52
N PRO A 377 -3.81 1.32 17.16
CA PRO A 377 -3.92 0.18 18.07
C PRO A 377 -2.58 -0.34 18.55
N ILE A 378 -1.57 -0.32 17.66
CA ILE A 378 -0.21 -0.72 17.98
C ILE A 378 0.42 0.22 19.01
N LEU A 379 0.33 1.55 18.81
CA LEU A 379 0.87 2.52 19.76
C LEU A 379 0.16 2.48 21.11
N ILE A 380 -1.15 2.27 21.14
CA ILE A 380 -1.92 2.12 22.39
C ILE A 380 -1.44 0.86 23.13
N GLY A 381 -1.31 -0.25 22.44
CA GLY A 381 -0.84 -1.50 23.03
C GLY A 381 0.57 -1.39 23.60
N LEU A 382 1.54 -0.95 22.80
CA LEU A 382 2.95 -0.78 23.20
C LEU A 382 3.16 0.28 24.26
N GLY A 383 2.39 1.37 24.19
CA GLY A 383 2.54 2.46 25.15
C GLY A 383 2.20 2.07 26.58
N VAL A 384 1.25 1.16 26.75
CA VAL A 384 0.88 0.61 28.06
C VAL A 384 2.03 -0.22 28.63
N ASP A 385 2.76 -0.93 27.81
CA ASP A 385 3.82 -1.84 28.21
C ASP A 385 4.92 -1.12 29.00
N TYR A 386 5.50 -0.05 28.47
CA TYR A 386 6.51 0.72 29.17
C TYR A 386 6.04 1.23 30.54
N ALA A 387 4.81 1.73 30.58
CA ALA A 387 4.22 2.26 31.81
C ALA A 387 3.96 1.16 32.85
N LEU A 388 3.47 -0.02 32.44
CA LEU A 388 3.23 -1.14 33.36
C LEU A 388 4.52 -1.71 33.92
N HIS A 389 5.55 -1.89 33.11
CA HIS A 389 6.85 -2.35 33.61
C HIS A 389 7.42 -1.42 34.67
N MET A 390 7.36 -0.09 34.44
CA MET A 390 7.85 0.90 35.40
C MET A 390 7.03 0.91 36.70
N VAL A 391 5.69 0.91 36.59
CA VAL A 391 4.80 0.90 37.78
C VAL A 391 5.00 -0.37 38.62
N ASN A 392 5.01 -1.53 37.97
CA ASN A 392 5.19 -2.80 38.65
C ASN A 392 6.54 -2.86 39.36
N ARG A 393 7.62 -2.36 38.77
CA ARG A 393 8.94 -2.36 39.37
C ARG A 393 9.07 -1.39 40.56
N ILE A 394 8.48 -0.21 40.49
CA ILE A 394 8.44 0.72 41.65
C ILE A 394 7.78 0.04 42.83
N GLU A 395 6.65 -0.66 42.60
CA GLU A 395 5.94 -1.38 43.66
C GLU A 395 6.70 -2.60 44.17
N GLU A 396 7.39 -3.32 43.32
CA GLU A 396 8.25 -4.45 43.69
C GLU A 396 9.38 -4.01 44.61
N VAL A 397 10.14 -2.96 44.20
CA VAL A 397 11.25 -2.41 45.00
C VAL A 397 10.74 -1.90 46.33
N ARG A 398 9.65 -1.14 46.34
CA ARG A 398 9.06 -0.66 47.60
C ARG A 398 8.68 -1.78 48.55
N ARG A 399 8.12 -2.86 48.05
CA ARG A 399 7.76 -4.04 48.84
C ARG A 399 8.99 -4.78 49.34
N LYS A 400 10.01 -5.00 48.53
CA LYS A 400 11.25 -5.66 48.89
C LYS A 400 11.94 -4.92 50.05
N GLU A 401 12.02 -3.60 49.98
CA GLU A 401 12.62 -2.77 51.03
C GLU A 401 11.82 -2.83 52.37
N LEU A 402 10.49 -2.82 52.31
CA LEU A 402 9.65 -2.99 53.49
C LEU A 402 9.78 -4.38 54.14
N VAL A 403 9.88 -5.43 53.33
CA VAL A 403 10.12 -6.77 53.84
C VAL A 403 11.48 -6.87 54.52
N LYS A 404 12.54 -6.34 53.88
CA LYS A 404 13.87 -6.27 54.47
C LYS A 404 13.87 -5.53 55.81
N ALA A 405 13.22 -4.37 55.91
CA ALA A 405 13.14 -3.57 57.15
C ALA A 405 12.38 -4.33 58.25
N ASN A 406 11.31 -5.06 57.89
CA ASN A 406 10.57 -5.91 58.85
C ASN A 406 11.39 -7.11 59.31
N ASP A 407 12.07 -7.82 58.43
CA ASP A 407 12.93 -8.94 58.75
C ASP A 407 14.11 -8.52 59.63
N GLU A 408 14.73 -7.38 59.35
CA GLU A 408 15.79 -6.85 60.18
C GLU A 408 15.27 -6.46 61.58
N ASN A 409 14.07 -5.90 61.67
CA ASN A 409 13.43 -5.61 62.95
C ASN A 409 13.10 -6.89 63.72
N GLU A 410 12.71 -7.98 63.06
CA GLU A 410 12.57 -9.28 63.73
C GLU A 410 13.89 -9.86 64.22
N ARG A 411 14.97 -9.75 63.41
CA ARG A 411 16.34 -10.12 63.83
C ARG A 411 16.80 -9.33 65.05
N ARG A 412 16.60 -8.00 65.02
CA ARG A 412 16.91 -7.10 66.16
C ARG A 412 16.13 -7.45 67.40
N ARG A 413 14.85 -7.74 67.30
CA ARG A 413 14.01 -8.25 68.38
C ARG A 413 14.59 -9.53 69.00
N ARG A 414 14.98 -10.51 68.15
CA ARG A 414 15.64 -11.71 68.59
C ARG A 414 16.98 -11.51 69.30
N GLN A 415 17.66 -10.39 68.93
CA GLN A 415 18.92 -9.96 69.55
C GLN A 415 18.74 -9.05 70.77
N GLY A 416 17.51 -8.70 71.17
CA GLY A 416 17.21 -7.79 72.25
C GLY A 416 17.52 -6.28 71.93
N LYS A 417 17.67 -5.96 70.65
CA LYS A 417 17.95 -4.57 70.22
C LYS A 417 16.63 -3.82 69.94
N PRO A 418 16.58 -2.46 70.09
CA PRO A 418 15.39 -1.72 69.71
C PRO A 418 15.13 -1.83 68.21
N PRO A 419 13.86 -1.84 67.80
CA PRO A 419 13.50 -1.83 66.35
C PRO A 419 13.94 -0.51 65.72
N GLU A 420 14.36 -0.56 64.47
CA GLU A 420 14.55 0.63 63.60
C GLU A 420 13.19 1.08 63.07
N GLU A 421 13.09 2.37 62.73
CA GLU A 421 11.89 2.90 62.12
C GLU A 421 11.70 2.30 60.71
N VAL A 422 10.56 1.67 60.49
CA VAL A 422 10.20 1.17 59.18
C VAL A 422 9.91 2.39 58.28
N PRO A 423 10.48 2.45 57.09
CA PRO A 423 10.23 3.59 56.18
C PRO A 423 8.75 3.86 55.98
N ASP A 424 8.31 5.13 56.04
CA ASP A 424 6.94 5.49 55.65
C ASP A 424 6.77 5.34 54.17
N LEU A 425 5.74 4.57 53.76
CA LEU A 425 5.37 4.35 52.37
C LEU A 425 5.22 5.62 51.55
N TRP A 426 4.92 6.73 52.21
CA TRP A 426 4.63 8.02 51.58
C TRP A 426 5.67 9.09 51.94
N ASP A 427 6.86 8.68 52.43
CA ASP A 427 8.01 9.58 52.45
C ASP A 427 8.55 9.78 51.04
N ILE A 428 8.74 11.03 50.65
CA ILE A 428 9.19 11.40 49.31
C ILE A 428 10.62 10.93 49.03
N ASN A 429 11.46 10.85 50.03
CA ASN A 429 12.85 10.42 49.89
C ASN A 429 12.89 8.91 49.66
N PHE A 430 12.13 8.14 50.44
CA PHE A 430 11.99 6.69 50.25
C PHE A 430 11.41 6.37 48.88
N TYR A 431 10.36 7.10 48.46
CA TYR A 431 9.76 6.88 47.14
C TYR A 431 10.77 7.22 46.04
N ARG A 432 11.53 8.32 46.17
CA ARG A 432 12.57 8.68 45.19
C ARG A 432 13.66 7.63 45.07
N GLU A 433 14.11 7.02 46.17
CA GLU A 433 15.03 5.86 46.14
C GLU A 433 14.46 4.68 45.36
N CYS A 434 13.19 4.35 45.61
CA CYS A 434 12.52 3.29 44.84
C CYS A 434 12.44 3.61 43.32
N VAL A 435 12.19 4.86 42.95
CA VAL A 435 12.20 5.32 41.54
C VAL A 435 13.61 5.26 40.95
N LEU A 436 14.63 5.60 41.68
CA LEU A 436 16.03 5.51 41.24
C LEU A 436 16.44 4.05 41.00
N GLU A 437 16.05 3.15 41.90
CA GLU A 437 16.32 1.72 41.74
C GLU A 437 15.54 1.12 40.55
N MET A 438 14.26 1.49 40.38
CA MET A 438 13.51 1.15 39.19
C MET A 438 14.23 1.62 37.91
N THR A 439 14.76 2.84 37.91
CA THR A 439 15.44 3.40 36.74
C THR A 439 16.74 2.66 36.43
N ARG A 440 17.47 2.21 37.45
CA ARG A 440 18.71 1.44 37.31
C ARG A 440 18.50 0.06 36.71
N SER A 441 17.38 -0.60 37.04
CA SER A 441 17.04 -1.95 36.58
C SER A 441 16.09 -1.91 35.38
N THR A 442 14.80 -1.91 35.64
CA THR A 442 13.76 -1.97 34.61
C THR A 442 13.76 -0.74 33.70
N GLY A 443 14.12 0.44 34.21
CA GLY A 443 14.20 1.65 33.37
C GLY A 443 15.24 1.54 32.24
N VAL A 444 16.36 0.88 32.49
CA VAL A 444 17.35 0.58 31.44
C VAL A 444 16.79 -0.42 30.43
N ALA A 445 16.09 -1.48 30.89
CA ALA A 445 15.48 -2.45 30.01
C ALA A 445 14.39 -1.79 29.13
N VAL A 446 13.51 -0.97 29.69
CA VAL A 446 12.49 -0.20 28.95
C VAL A 446 13.12 0.76 27.93
N PHE A 447 14.19 1.45 28.29
CA PHE A 447 14.90 2.32 27.35
C PHE A 447 15.53 1.53 26.20
N LEU A 448 16.13 0.37 26.50
CA LEU A 448 16.71 -0.49 25.49
C LEU A 448 15.63 -1.10 24.55
N SER A 449 14.53 -1.52 25.13
CA SER A 449 13.34 -2.02 24.42
C SER A 449 12.84 -0.95 23.46
N ALA A 450 12.53 0.24 23.94
CA ALA A 450 12.09 1.34 23.06
C ALA A 450 13.12 1.69 21.97
N LEU A 451 14.41 1.66 22.29
CA LEU A 451 15.47 1.91 21.31
C LEU A 451 15.51 0.84 20.22
N THR A 452 15.42 -0.44 20.60
CA THR A 452 15.40 -1.54 19.63
C THR A 452 14.14 -1.52 18.77
N THR A 453 13.00 -1.17 19.33
CA THR A 453 11.74 -1.01 18.61
C THR A 453 11.79 0.13 17.60
N ILE A 454 12.34 1.30 18.00
CA ILE A 454 12.56 2.43 17.08
C ILE A 454 13.53 2.05 15.96
N VAL A 455 14.63 1.36 16.28
CA VAL A 455 15.59 0.88 15.28
C VAL A 455 14.93 -0.14 14.35
N GLY A 456 14.13 -1.06 14.86
CA GLY A 456 13.36 -2.00 14.04
C GLY A 456 12.43 -1.30 13.05
N PHE A 457 11.62 -0.36 13.55
CA PHE A 457 10.68 0.37 12.69
C PHE A 457 11.35 1.38 11.75
N SER A 458 12.55 1.85 12.08
CA SER A 458 13.30 2.73 11.19
C SER A 458 13.69 2.04 9.87
N VAL A 459 13.71 0.71 9.82
CA VAL A 459 13.95 -0.05 8.58
C VAL A 459 12.80 0.16 7.59
N LEU A 460 11.56 0.32 8.07
CA LEU A 460 10.40 0.62 7.22
C LEU A 460 10.50 1.99 6.52
N ILE A 461 11.29 2.92 7.07
CA ILE A 461 11.40 4.30 6.55
C ILE A 461 12.37 4.38 5.37
N ALA A 462 13.26 3.42 5.22
CA ALA A 462 14.36 3.48 4.26
C ALA A 462 13.87 3.23 2.82
N PRO A 463 13.91 4.22 1.90
CA PRO A 463 13.39 4.06 0.53
C PRO A 463 14.17 3.04 -0.29
N GLN A 464 15.41 2.71 0.10
CA GLN A 464 16.23 1.66 -0.55
C GLN A 464 15.78 0.24 -0.19
N ILE A 465 14.92 0.09 0.84
CA ILE A 465 14.43 -1.20 1.35
C ILE A 465 12.95 -1.33 1.06
N VAL A 466 12.22 -0.23 1.14
CA VAL A 466 10.77 -0.15 0.98
C VAL A 466 10.46 0.81 -0.16
N SER A 467 10.12 0.27 -1.31
CA SER A 467 9.74 1.05 -2.50
C SER A 467 8.37 1.71 -2.33
N VAL A 468 7.46 1.07 -1.59
CA VAL A 468 6.07 1.49 -1.43
C VAL A 468 5.93 2.53 -0.32
N SER A 469 5.50 3.76 -0.67
CA SER A 469 5.44 4.92 0.25
C SER A 469 4.50 4.73 1.45
N PRO A 470 3.30 4.14 1.33
CA PRO A 470 2.41 3.88 2.46
C PRO A 470 3.05 3.13 3.62
N ILE A 471 3.89 2.14 3.35
CA ILE A 471 4.61 1.39 4.38
C ILE A 471 5.61 2.31 5.13
N ARG A 472 6.25 3.24 4.41
CA ARG A 472 7.19 4.20 5.01
C ARG A 472 6.50 5.17 5.98
N SER A 473 5.29 5.63 5.65
CA SER A 473 4.51 6.54 6.51
C SER A 473 4.16 5.89 7.86
N VAL A 474 3.80 4.60 7.87
CA VAL A 474 3.59 3.81 9.08
C VAL A 474 4.88 3.73 9.92
N GLY A 475 6.03 3.47 9.29
CA GLY A 475 7.33 3.43 9.97
C GLY A 475 7.67 4.74 10.69
N VAL A 476 7.47 5.89 10.04
CA VAL A 476 7.74 7.22 10.61
C VAL A 476 6.84 7.49 11.81
N THR A 477 5.54 7.26 11.66
CA THR A 477 4.57 7.52 12.73
C THR A 477 4.76 6.62 13.95
N LEU A 478 5.08 5.34 13.73
CA LEU A 478 5.45 4.41 14.81
C LEU A 478 6.71 4.88 15.56
N CYS A 479 7.76 5.31 14.86
CA CYS A 479 8.98 5.82 15.50
C CYS A 479 8.72 7.06 16.36
N ILE A 480 7.96 8.04 15.86
CA ILE A 480 7.58 9.24 16.59
C ILE A 480 6.72 8.88 17.81
N GLY A 481 5.75 7.99 17.62
CA GLY A 481 4.82 7.56 18.66
C GLY A 481 5.52 6.87 19.82
N ILE A 482 6.43 5.92 19.53
CA ILE A 482 7.19 5.19 20.54
C ILE A 482 8.17 6.11 21.28
N PHE A 483 8.88 6.95 20.56
CA PHE A 483 9.77 7.93 21.18
C PHE A 483 9.02 8.86 22.14
N SER A 484 7.87 9.36 21.72
CA SER A 484 7.00 10.21 22.54
C SER A 484 6.47 9.47 23.76
N THR A 485 6.01 8.23 23.57
CA THR A 485 5.50 7.37 24.66
C THR A 485 6.58 7.08 25.70
N LEU A 486 7.81 6.81 25.28
CA LEU A 486 8.94 6.59 26.18
C LEU A 486 9.19 7.83 27.04
N ILE A 487 9.25 9.02 26.44
CA ILE A 487 9.50 10.29 27.16
C ILE A 487 8.38 10.54 28.19
N PHE A 488 7.12 10.43 27.75
CA PHE A 488 5.99 10.67 28.64
C PHE A 488 5.93 9.61 29.76
N SER A 489 6.22 8.35 29.47
CA SER A 489 6.22 7.28 30.47
C SER A 489 7.29 7.52 31.55
N ILE A 490 8.52 7.85 31.17
CA ILE A 490 9.62 8.13 32.11
C ILE A 490 9.27 9.27 33.09
N ILE A 491 8.54 10.29 32.62
CA ILE A 491 8.20 11.46 33.42
C ILE A 491 6.89 11.26 34.18
N LEU A 492 5.82 10.83 33.50
CA LEU A 492 4.47 10.81 34.09
C LEU A 492 4.22 9.62 34.98
N VAL A 493 4.75 8.43 34.67
CA VAL A 493 4.46 7.23 35.46
C VAL A 493 4.89 7.37 36.91
N PRO A 494 6.15 7.73 37.25
CA PRO A 494 6.54 7.95 38.63
C PRO A 494 5.79 9.12 39.29
N THR A 495 5.52 10.18 38.51
CA THR A 495 4.84 11.38 39.01
C THR A 495 3.38 11.10 39.36
N LEU A 496 2.64 10.44 38.47
CA LEU A 496 1.22 10.10 38.69
C LEU A 496 1.07 9.00 39.78
N ALA A 497 1.95 8.01 39.80
CA ALA A 497 1.94 6.98 40.84
C ALA A 497 2.12 7.60 42.26
N TRP A 498 2.99 8.59 42.38
CA TRP A 498 3.17 9.38 43.60
C TRP A 498 1.92 10.21 43.93
N MET A 499 1.42 11.02 42.99
CA MET A 499 0.27 11.89 43.19
C MET A 499 -0.99 11.12 43.58
N MET A 500 -1.24 9.97 42.93
CA MET A 500 -2.43 9.14 43.16
C MET A 500 -2.26 8.20 44.36
N ARG A 501 -1.13 8.21 45.03
CA ARG A 501 -0.80 7.30 46.12
C ARG A 501 -1.12 5.86 45.75
N PHE A 502 -0.51 5.36 44.67
CA PHE A 502 -0.72 4.02 44.16
C PHE A 502 0.02 2.97 45.03
N ASN A 503 -0.63 1.88 45.34
CA ASN A 503 -0.09 0.72 46.06
C ASN A 503 -0.76 -0.54 45.54
N LYS A 504 0.03 -1.45 44.95
CA LYS A 504 -0.46 -2.73 44.42
C LYS A 504 -0.25 -3.86 45.40
N ARG A 505 -1.29 -4.64 45.66
CA ARG A 505 -1.18 -5.94 46.34
C ARG A 505 -0.98 -7.01 45.29
N SER A 506 0.25 -7.47 45.08
CA SER A 506 0.57 -8.57 44.17
C SER A 506 0.81 -9.86 44.94
N ASN A 507 0.33 -10.99 44.44
CA ASN A 507 0.60 -12.31 44.97
C ASN A 507 1.22 -13.20 43.85
N PRO A 508 2.56 -13.28 43.75
CA PRO A 508 3.27 -13.92 42.62
C PRO A 508 3.28 -15.45 42.67
N SER A 509 2.48 -16.11 43.57
CA SER A 509 2.60 -17.54 43.85
C SER A 509 2.29 -18.49 42.67
N ALA A 510 1.55 -18.01 41.64
CA ALA A 510 1.23 -18.84 40.48
C ALA A 510 2.46 -19.06 39.56
N TRP A 511 3.28 -18.05 39.37
CA TRP A 511 4.45 -18.07 38.47
C TRP A 511 5.64 -18.84 39.02
N LYS A 512 5.66 -19.11 40.31
CA LYS A 512 6.70 -19.92 40.95
C LYS A 512 6.82 -21.34 40.37
N LYS A 513 5.68 -22.00 40.07
CA LYS A 513 5.68 -23.31 39.41
C LYS A 513 6.02 -23.20 37.91
N VAL A 514 5.54 -22.16 37.25
CA VAL A 514 5.76 -21.92 35.81
C VAL A 514 7.23 -21.68 35.53
N GLY A 515 7.93 -20.91 36.37
CA GLY A 515 9.36 -20.62 36.22
C GLY A 515 10.27 -21.85 36.19
N THR A 516 9.83 -22.97 36.71
CA THR A 516 10.62 -24.21 36.65
C THR A 516 10.46 -25.00 35.35
N TRP A 517 9.42 -24.73 34.54
CA TRP A 517 9.15 -25.47 33.30
C TRP A 517 10.29 -25.38 32.28
N PRO A 518 10.86 -24.22 31.98
CA PRO A 518 11.97 -24.11 31.01
C PRO A 518 13.24 -24.82 31.46
N VAL A 519 13.43 -24.97 32.77
CA VAL A 519 14.60 -25.68 33.34
C VAL A 519 14.47 -27.18 33.20
N TYR A 520 13.32 -27.75 33.60
CA TYR A 520 13.13 -29.21 33.62
C TYR A 520 12.56 -29.75 32.30
N GLY A 521 11.75 -28.97 31.59
CA GLY A 521 11.06 -29.34 30.34
C GLY A 521 11.73 -28.85 29.06
N PHE A 522 12.95 -28.31 29.11
CA PHE A 522 13.59 -27.61 27.97
C PHE A 522 13.60 -28.42 26.67
N ALA A 523 13.82 -29.75 26.76
CA ALA A 523 13.89 -30.60 25.59
C ALA A 523 12.55 -30.69 24.82
N PHE A 524 11.42 -30.73 25.57
CA PHE A 524 10.08 -30.73 24.96
C PHE A 524 9.74 -29.37 24.35
N ILE A 525 10.13 -28.27 25.01
CA ILE A 525 9.90 -26.91 24.51
C ILE A 525 10.66 -26.69 23.21
N ILE A 526 11.95 -27.03 23.17
CA ILE A 526 12.78 -26.88 21.97
C ILE A 526 12.29 -27.80 20.84
N ALA A 527 11.95 -29.07 21.14
CA ALA A 527 11.43 -30.00 20.16
C ALA A 527 10.11 -29.52 19.53
N GLY A 528 9.19 -29.00 20.37
CA GLY A 528 7.94 -28.40 19.93
C GLY A 528 8.17 -27.17 19.02
N ALA A 529 9.07 -26.28 19.42
CA ALA A 529 9.44 -25.11 18.62
C ALA A 529 10.02 -25.52 17.26
N ILE A 530 10.94 -26.49 17.23
CA ILE A 530 11.53 -26.99 15.97
C ILE A 530 10.45 -27.59 15.05
N LEU A 531 9.52 -28.37 15.63
CA LEU A 531 8.44 -29.00 14.86
C LEU A 531 7.55 -27.95 14.17
N VAL A 532 7.04 -26.99 14.93
CA VAL A 532 6.18 -25.92 14.38
C VAL A 532 6.95 -25.08 13.36
N THR A 533 8.21 -24.74 13.66
CA THR A 533 9.06 -24.00 12.72
C THR A 533 9.30 -24.74 11.41
N SER A 534 9.50 -26.08 11.51
CA SER A 534 9.66 -26.89 10.29
C SER A 534 8.41 -26.88 9.40
N VAL A 535 7.24 -26.91 10.00
CA VAL A 535 5.97 -26.78 9.27
C VAL A 535 5.82 -25.36 8.69
N GLY A 536 6.18 -24.32 9.45
CA GLY A 536 6.14 -22.94 8.96
C GLY A 536 7.05 -22.73 7.74
N VAL A 537 8.27 -23.25 7.78
CA VAL A 537 9.23 -23.13 6.66
C VAL A 537 8.76 -23.87 5.41
N LEU A 538 8.04 -24.99 5.56
CA LEU A 538 7.48 -25.72 4.41
C LEU A 538 6.34 -24.98 3.70
N ASN A 539 5.77 -23.96 4.30
CA ASN A 539 4.72 -23.13 3.71
C ASN A 539 5.25 -21.74 3.29
N LEU A 540 6.56 -21.53 3.24
CA LEU A 540 7.12 -20.23 2.82
C LEU A 540 6.81 -19.90 1.37
N ASP A 541 6.86 -20.88 0.47
CA ASP A 541 6.63 -20.68 -0.97
C ASP A 541 5.18 -20.26 -1.25
N GLU A 542 4.24 -20.64 -0.41
CA GLU A 542 2.83 -20.28 -0.57
C GLU A 542 2.53 -18.82 -0.17
N MET A 543 3.45 -18.13 0.49
CA MET A 543 3.36 -16.68 0.75
C MET A 543 3.66 -15.83 -0.48
N ASN A 544 4.18 -16.43 -1.54
CA ASN A 544 4.52 -15.71 -2.77
C ASN A 544 3.36 -15.74 -3.79
N GLU A 545 2.19 -16.24 -3.41
CA GLU A 545 1.02 -16.16 -4.28
C GLU A 545 0.58 -14.69 -4.42
N PRO A 546 0.28 -14.25 -5.65
CA PRO A 546 -0.10 -12.87 -5.90
C PRO A 546 -1.39 -12.49 -5.18
N ILE A 547 -1.49 -11.21 -4.87
CA ILE A 547 -2.70 -10.61 -4.30
C ILE A 547 -3.76 -10.63 -5.39
N THR A 548 -4.75 -11.50 -5.26
CA THR A 548 -5.95 -11.43 -6.11
C THR A 548 -6.85 -10.32 -5.56
N GLY A 549 -6.91 -9.19 -6.26
CA GLY A 549 -7.46 -7.93 -5.77
C GLY A 549 -8.92 -7.94 -5.29
N SER A 550 -9.69 -9.01 -5.51
CA SER A 550 -11.10 -9.07 -5.12
C SER A 550 -11.37 -9.67 -3.73
N SER A 551 -10.46 -10.46 -3.17
CA SER A 551 -10.71 -11.17 -1.91
C SER A 551 -10.43 -10.34 -0.65
N GLU A 552 -9.77 -9.20 -0.78
CA GLU A 552 -9.35 -8.35 0.35
C GLU A 552 -10.07 -7.02 0.42
N ALA A 553 -10.97 -6.76 -0.51
CA ALA A 553 -11.73 -5.54 -0.59
C ALA A 553 -12.88 -5.52 0.43
N PRO A 554 -13.24 -4.35 0.98
CA PRO A 554 -14.36 -4.26 1.90
C PRO A 554 -15.67 -4.68 1.23
N ASP A 555 -16.41 -5.56 1.88
CA ASP A 555 -17.75 -5.87 1.44
C ASP A 555 -18.63 -4.60 1.44
N GLY A 556 -19.26 -4.31 0.31
CA GLY A 556 -20.24 -3.23 0.22
C GLY A 556 -19.75 -1.92 -0.38
N ILE A 557 -18.50 -1.81 -0.85
CA ILE A 557 -18.07 -0.68 -1.69
C ILE A 557 -18.60 -0.92 -3.12
N ALA A 558 -19.59 -0.12 -3.52
CA ALA A 558 -20.24 -0.27 -4.82
C ALA A 558 -19.27 -0.06 -5.99
N SER A 559 -18.43 0.98 -5.94
CA SER A 559 -17.45 1.28 -6.98
C SER A 559 -16.47 0.13 -7.23
N LEU A 560 -16.00 -0.52 -6.16
CA LEU A 560 -15.07 -1.64 -6.26
C LEU A 560 -15.71 -2.90 -6.84
N ASN A 561 -16.92 -3.23 -6.39
CA ASN A 561 -17.66 -4.37 -6.94
C ASN A 561 -17.96 -4.15 -8.42
N THR A 562 -18.31 -2.91 -8.78
CA THR A 562 -18.56 -2.53 -10.17
C THR A 562 -17.28 -2.55 -11.00
N LEU A 563 -16.14 -2.10 -10.44
CA LEU A 563 -14.85 -2.20 -11.14
C LEU A 563 -14.46 -3.66 -11.38
N ALA A 564 -14.66 -4.52 -10.39
CA ALA A 564 -14.39 -5.96 -10.55
C ALA A 564 -15.29 -6.60 -11.60
N GLN A 565 -16.56 -6.21 -11.68
CA GLN A 565 -17.49 -6.67 -12.71
C GLN A 565 -17.08 -6.15 -14.09
N TYR A 566 -16.78 -4.85 -14.20
CA TYR A 566 -16.27 -4.25 -15.42
C TYR A 566 -14.99 -4.94 -15.91
N SER A 567 -14.06 -5.21 -15.00
CA SER A 567 -12.79 -5.87 -15.35
C SER A 567 -12.99 -7.28 -15.91
N ARG A 568 -13.96 -8.01 -15.38
CA ARG A 568 -14.28 -9.38 -15.87
C ARG A 568 -14.96 -9.37 -17.23
N GLN A 569 -15.85 -8.42 -17.48
CA GLN A 569 -16.66 -8.37 -18.70
C GLN A 569 -15.95 -7.64 -19.85
N PHE A 570 -15.26 -6.55 -19.55
CA PHE A 570 -14.63 -5.68 -20.55
C PHE A 570 -13.10 -5.81 -20.60
N SER A 571 -12.50 -6.73 -19.86
CA SER A 571 -11.04 -6.83 -19.69
C SER A 571 -10.37 -5.53 -19.20
N GLY A 572 -11.18 -4.58 -18.72
CA GLY A 572 -10.73 -3.21 -18.44
C GLY A 572 -9.85 -3.05 -17.20
N GLY A 573 -9.92 -4.03 -16.27
CA GLY A 573 -9.07 -4.01 -15.06
C GLY A 573 -7.65 -4.51 -15.30
N GLN A 574 -7.40 -5.10 -16.45
CA GLN A 574 -6.09 -5.59 -16.87
C GLN A 574 -5.59 -4.90 -18.16
N THR A 575 -6.15 -3.73 -18.44
CA THR A 575 -5.69 -2.93 -19.58
C THR A 575 -4.28 -2.44 -19.32
N SER A 576 -3.41 -2.74 -20.26
CA SER A 576 -2.06 -2.23 -20.34
C SER A 576 -1.97 -1.21 -21.48
N LEU A 577 -0.92 -0.44 -21.52
CA LEU A 577 -0.63 0.44 -22.64
C LEU A 577 0.89 0.59 -22.82
N PHE A 578 1.30 0.95 -24.02
CA PHE A 578 2.67 1.38 -24.27
C PHE A 578 2.69 2.64 -25.12
N ILE A 579 3.78 3.39 -25.02
CA ILE A 579 4.02 4.60 -25.80
C ILE A 579 4.83 4.24 -27.02
N PHE A 580 4.34 4.62 -28.20
CA PHE A 580 5.11 4.64 -29.43
C PHE A 580 5.65 6.06 -29.63
N ASP A 581 6.97 6.22 -29.48
CA ASP A 581 7.66 7.51 -29.57
C ASP A 581 8.32 7.65 -30.96
N ALA A 582 7.80 8.56 -31.77
CA ALA A 582 8.32 8.92 -33.09
C ALA A 582 9.19 10.19 -33.07
N GLU A 583 9.45 10.77 -31.89
CA GLU A 583 10.22 11.99 -31.76
C GLU A 583 11.66 11.80 -32.26
N ASP A 584 12.00 12.52 -33.34
CA ASP A 584 13.37 12.57 -33.84
C ASP A 584 14.23 13.52 -32.97
N ARG A 585 15.03 12.93 -32.10
CA ARG A 585 15.92 13.67 -31.18
C ARG A 585 17.23 14.13 -31.83
N THR A 586 17.37 14.03 -33.14
CA THR A 586 18.54 14.58 -33.85
C THR A 586 18.48 16.11 -33.90
N LEU A 587 19.67 16.76 -33.90
CA LEU A 587 19.75 18.22 -33.96
C LEU A 587 19.12 18.78 -35.26
N GLU A 588 19.04 18.00 -36.33
CA GLU A 588 18.40 18.38 -37.59
C GLU A 588 16.88 18.33 -37.49
N ALA A 589 16.33 17.34 -36.83
CA ALA A 589 14.89 17.18 -36.65
C ALA A 589 14.30 18.17 -35.64
N GLN A 590 15.01 18.50 -34.57
CA GLN A 590 14.60 19.57 -33.65
C GLN A 590 14.46 20.93 -34.33
N GLN A 591 15.15 21.15 -35.45
CA GLN A 591 15.04 22.37 -36.22
C GLN A 591 13.92 22.33 -37.28
N ASN A 592 13.51 21.14 -37.75
CA ASN A 592 12.60 20.97 -38.88
C ASN A 592 11.29 20.22 -38.58
N LYS A 593 11.06 19.69 -37.38
CA LYS A 593 9.86 18.88 -36.96
C LYS A 593 9.47 17.85 -38.06
N THR A 594 10.39 16.98 -38.47
CA THR A 594 10.24 16.18 -39.70
C THR A 594 9.62 14.81 -39.50
N GLN A 595 9.40 14.35 -38.28
CA GLN A 595 8.84 13.03 -38.01
C GLN A 595 7.77 13.14 -36.93
N ASN A 596 6.58 12.62 -37.22
CA ASN A 596 5.47 12.49 -36.27
C ASN A 596 4.66 11.23 -36.59
N ILE A 597 3.66 10.96 -35.79
CA ILE A 597 2.80 9.78 -35.94
C ILE A 597 2.07 9.74 -37.30
N ARG A 598 1.84 10.89 -37.94
CA ARG A 598 1.17 10.98 -39.26
C ARG A 598 2.04 10.46 -40.42
N ASP A 599 3.33 10.20 -40.19
CA ASP A 599 4.20 9.70 -41.25
C ASP A 599 3.88 8.22 -41.56
N MET A 600 3.65 7.86 -42.80
CA MET A 600 3.25 6.51 -43.21
C MET A 600 4.16 5.40 -42.68
N PRO A 601 5.51 5.52 -42.76
CA PRO A 601 6.37 4.46 -42.19
C PRO A 601 6.21 4.28 -40.68
N VAL A 602 5.78 5.33 -39.96
CA VAL A 602 5.51 5.26 -38.51
C VAL A 602 4.18 4.56 -38.27
N LEU A 603 3.14 4.89 -39.03
CA LEU A 603 1.85 4.18 -38.97
C LEU A 603 2.00 2.68 -39.30
N ASP A 604 2.78 2.35 -40.33
CA ASP A 604 3.07 0.97 -40.71
C ASP A 604 3.83 0.20 -39.57
N ALA A 605 4.66 0.90 -38.82
CA ALA A 605 5.38 0.29 -37.69
C ALA A 605 4.44 0.02 -36.51
N ILE A 606 3.52 0.95 -36.22
CA ILE A 606 2.48 0.73 -35.19
C ILE A 606 1.63 -0.46 -35.58
N ASP A 607 1.14 -0.52 -36.83
CA ASP A 607 0.35 -1.63 -37.34
C ASP A 607 1.07 -2.99 -37.25
N SER A 608 2.39 -2.96 -37.55
CA SER A 608 3.22 -4.17 -37.46
C SER A 608 3.37 -4.68 -36.04
N ILE A 609 3.52 -3.81 -35.05
CA ILE A 609 3.67 -4.23 -33.64
C ILE A 609 2.34 -4.68 -33.07
N GLU A 610 1.25 -3.98 -33.39
CA GLU A 610 -0.11 -4.39 -33.04
C GLU A 610 -0.41 -5.80 -33.54
N GLY A 611 -0.18 -6.04 -34.83
CA GLY A 611 -0.41 -7.36 -35.41
C GLY A 611 0.46 -8.49 -34.82
N LYS A 612 1.60 -8.18 -34.18
CA LYS A 612 2.38 -9.18 -33.43
C LYS A 612 1.76 -9.42 -32.06
N ILE A 613 1.30 -8.38 -31.39
CA ILE A 613 0.65 -8.48 -30.07
C ILE A 613 -0.69 -9.20 -30.19
N ASP A 614 -1.50 -8.87 -31.20
CA ASP A 614 -2.79 -9.51 -31.47
C ASP A 614 -2.66 -11.00 -31.86
N MET A 615 -1.46 -11.50 -32.17
CA MET A 615 -1.18 -12.93 -32.32
C MET A 615 -1.03 -13.66 -30.99
N VAL A 616 -0.86 -12.94 -29.88
CA VAL A 616 -0.88 -13.51 -28.55
C VAL A 616 -2.33 -13.85 -28.19
N ASP A 617 -2.54 -15.01 -27.61
CA ASP A 617 -3.87 -15.58 -27.38
C ASP A 617 -4.75 -14.58 -26.58
N GLU A 618 -5.91 -14.23 -27.13
CA GLU A 618 -6.94 -13.34 -26.56
C GLU A 618 -6.47 -11.92 -26.16
N THR A 619 -5.37 -11.46 -26.73
CA THR A 619 -4.89 -10.10 -26.56
C THR A 619 -5.35 -9.26 -27.75
N ASN A 620 -5.88 -8.06 -27.47
CA ASN A 620 -6.30 -7.11 -28.51
C ASN A 620 -5.62 -5.76 -28.29
N THR A 621 -5.26 -5.11 -29.40
CA THR A 621 -4.69 -3.75 -29.36
C THR A 621 -5.72 -2.71 -29.83
N THR A 622 -5.64 -1.51 -29.27
CA THR A 622 -6.44 -0.35 -29.67
C THR A 622 -5.56 0.87 -29.81
N SER A 623 -5.46 1.43 -31.00
CA SER A 623 -4.70 2.62 -31.31
C SER A 623 -5.42 3.54 -32.29
N ILE A 624 -4.72 4.55 -32.74
CA ILE A 624 -5.18 5.42 -33.83
C ILE A 624 -5.55 4.64 -35.12
N ILE A 625 -4.88 3.51 -35.37
CA ILE A 625 -5.10 2.66 -36.53
C ILE A 625 -6.47 1.96 -36.44
N THR A 626 -6.85 1.54 -35.24
CA THR A 626 -8.17 0.94 -35.01
C THR A 626 -9.30 1.87 -35.45
N PHE A 627 -9.20 3.16 -35.08
CA PHE A 627 -10.17 4.16 -35.48
C PHE A 627 -10.11 4.43 -37.00
N LEU A 628 -8.91 4.51 -37.57
CA LEU A 628 -8.77 4.68 -39.02
C LEU A 628 -9.35 3.51 -39.83
N ARG A 629 -9.34 2.30 -39.29
CA ARG A 629 -9.96 1.10 -39.89
C ARG A 629 -11.49 1.05 -39.74
N THR A 630 -12.01 1.66 -38.69
CA THR A 630 -13.44 1.62 -38.37
C THR A 630 -14.22 2.71 -39.13
N ILE A 631 -13.59 3.88 -39.39
CA ILE A 631 -14.25 5.02 -40.00
C ILE A 631 -14.31 4.85 -41.51
N PRO A 632 -15.54 4.82 -42.12
CA PRO A 632 -15.70 4.72 -43.58
C PRO A 632 -15.34 6.02 -44.29
N ALA A 633 -14.84 5.90 -45.50
CA ALA A 633 -14.53 7.01 -46.38
C ALA A 633 -14.98 6.73 -47.82
N THR A 634 -15.62 7.71 -48.42
CA THR A 634 -16.04 7.64 -49.83
C THR A 634 -15.57 8.86 -50.59
N ILE A 635 -14.91 8.66 -51.73
CA ILE A 635 -14.46 9.71 -52.61
C ILE A 635 -15.16 9.58 -53.96
N THR A 636 -16.00 10.57 -54.30
CA THR A 636 -16.73 10.61 -55.58
C THR A 636 -16.27 11.80 -56.41
N LEU A 637 -16.06 11.58 -57.72
CA LEU A 637 -15.67 12.59 -58.66
C LEU A 637 -16.90 13.33 -59.28
N THR A 638 -16.68 14.49 -59.83
CA THR A 638 -17.73 15.34 -60.49
C THR A 638 -18.49 14.66 -61.65
N ASP A 639 -17.91 13.64 -62.26
CA ASP A 639 -18.55 12.82 -63.27
C ASP A 639 -19.40 11.69 -62.70
N GLY A 640 -19.48 11.56 -61.37
CA GLY A 640 -20.24 10.56 -60.66
C GLY A 640 -19.53 9.20 -60.51
N VAL A 641 -18.23 9.14 -60.83
CA VAL A 641 -17.40 7.96 -60.61
C VAL A 641 -16.98 7.93 -59.16
N THR A 642 -17.22 6.83 -58.45
CA THR A 642 -16.65 6.58 -57.13
C THR A 642 -15.18 6.23 -57.34
N LEU A 643 -14.31 7.06 -56.85
CA LEU A 643 -12.86 6.88 -56.89
C LEU A 643 -12.38 5.93 -55.84
N TYR A 644 -12.98 6.02 -54.65
CA TYR A 644 -12.66 5.16 -53.50
C TYR A 644 -13.91 4.95 -52.62
N GLU A 645 -14.04 3.76 -52.07
CA GLU A 645 -15.04 3.40 -51.07
C GLU A 645 -14.44 2.31 -50.17
N GLY A 646 -14.25 2.62 -48.88
CA GLY A 646 -13.63 1.73 -47.89
C GLY A 646 -13.35 2.46 -46.58
N SER A 647 -12.41 1.99 -45.80
CA SER A 647 -12.00 2.65 -44.56
C SER A 647 -10.98 3.77 -44.78
N LEU A 648 -10.81 4.67 -43.82
CA LEU A 648 -9.75 5.68 -43.87
C LEU A 648 -8.35 5.04 -43.93
N TRP A 649 -8.15 3.93 -43.27
CA TRP A 649 -6.90 3.15 -43.27
C TRP A 649 -6.61 2.61 -44.69
N ASP A 650 -7.58 1.95 -45.28
CA ASP A 650 -7.43 1.33 -46.60
C ASP A 650 -7.23 2.42 -47.69
N LEU A 651 -7.83 3.61 -47.50
CA LEU A 651 -7.58 4.76 -48.38
C LEU A 651 -6.10 5.15 -48.40
N LEU A 652 -5.44 5.18 -47.23
CA LEU A 652 -4.02 5.54 -47.14
C LEU A 652 -3.10 4.48 -47.75
N HIS A 653 -3.57 3.19 -47.72
CA HIS A 653 -2.85 2.00 -48.19
C HIS A 653 -3.35 1.52 -49.59
N ASP A 654 -4.22 2.28 -50.24
CA ASP A 654 -4.71 1.93 -51.58
C ASP A 654 -3.51 1.68 -52.52
N PRO A 655 -3.40 0.50 -53.12
CA PRO A 655 -2.30 0.16 -54.01
C PRO A 655 -2.17 1.12 -55.22
N CYS A 656 -3.21 1.87 -55.54
CA CYS A 656 -3.25 2.83 -56.64
C CYS A 656 -2.40 4.06 -56.38
N TRP A 657 -1.97 4.34 -55.14
CA TRP A 657 -1.01 5.40 -54.83
C TRP A 657 0.34 5.16 -55.49
N GLU A 658 0.76 3.93 -55.65
CA GLU A 658 2.07 3.53 -56.15
C GLU A 658 2.00 2.85 -57.52
N SER A 659 0.79 2.41 -57.95
CA SER A 659 0.58 1.73 -59.23
C SER A 659 0.94 2.64 -60.40
N THR A 660 1.57 2.05 -61.39
CA THR A 660 1.87 2.68 -62.72
C THR A 660 1.21 1.91 -63.86
N ASP A 661 0.45 0.88 -63.56
CA ASP A 661 -0.18 0.01 -64.58
C ASP A 661 -1.56 0.54 -64.94
N ILE A 662 -1.62 1.25 -66.09
CA ILE A 662 -2.86 1.81 -66.64
C ILE A 662 -3.86 0.76 -67.13
N THR A 663 -3.50 -0.53 -67.10
CA THR A 663 -4.37 -1.63 -67.49
C THR A 663 -5.08 -2.27 -66.29
N ASP A 664 -4.70 -1.84 -65.10
CA ASP A 664 -5.34 -2.29 -63.87
C ASP A 664 -6.75 -1.65 -63.73
N PRO A 665 -7.81 -2.41 -63.81
CA PRO A 665 -9.18 -1.86 -63.77
C PRO A 665 -9.49 -1.11 -62.46
N GLU A 666 -8.86 -1.49 -61.37
CA GLU A 666 -9.07 -0.89 -60.04
C GLU A 666 -8.38 0.49 -59.95
N CYS A 667 -7.25 0.67 -60.61
CA CYS A 667 -6.47 1.91 -60.55
C CYS A 667 -6.68 2.81 -61.73
N VAL A 668 -7.44 2.45 -62.75
CA VAL A 668 -7.71 3.28 -63.95
C VAL A 668 -8.25 4.63 -63.57
N ALA A 669 -9.16 4.73 -62.62
CA ALA A 669 -9.74 6.02 -62.19
C ALA A 669 -8.67 6.92 -61.56
N TRP A 670 -7.85 6.40 -60.68
CA TRP A 670 -6.71 7.11 -60.07
C TRP A 670 -5.67 7.57 -61.08
N LEU A 671 -5.36 6.71 -62.04
CA LEU A 671 -4.33 6.97 -63.07
C LEU A 671 -4.77 7.95 -64.15
N SER A 672 -6.09 8.03 -64.38
CA SER A 672 -6.68 8.96 -65.35
C SER A 672 -6.82 10.39 -64.81
N LEU A 673 -6.64 10.61 -63.51
CA LEU A 673 -6.73 11.95 -62.92
C LEU A 673 -5.61 12.87 -63.41
N GLU A 674 -5.97 14.03 -63.99
CA GLU A 674 -5.04 15.11 -64.20
C GLU A 674 -4.78 15.84 -62.88
N LEU A 675 -3.70 15.43 -62.17
CA LEU A 675 -3.33 16.06 -60.93
C LEU A 675 -2.75 17.45 -61.15
N THR A 676 -3.33 18.45 -60.51
CA THR A 676 -2.78 19.80 -60.47
C THR A 676 -1.80 19.90 -59.29
N GLY A 677 -0.52 20.15 -59.55
CA GLY A 677 0.55 20.33 -58.54
C GLY A 677 1.89 19.75 -59.02
N GLN A 678 3.01 20.28 -58.46
CA GLN A 678 4.35 19.83 -58.85
C GLN A 678 4.76 18.52 -58.22
N ASP A 679 4.12 18.13 -57.11
CA ASP A 679 4.49 16.98 -56.23
C ASP A 679 3.79 15.70 -56.66
N GLY A 680 2.92 15.72 -57.66
CA GLY A 680 2.22 14.55 -58.18
C GLY A 680 1.38 13.78 -57.13
N ARG A 681 1.26 12.45 -57.29
CA ARG A 681 0.48 11.59 -56.38
C ARG A 681 1.07 11.53 -54.97
N GLN A 682 2.37 11.61 -54.81
CA GLN A 682 3.01 11.60 -53.49
C GLN A 682 2.62 12.82 -52.66
N GLY A 683 2.58 13.99 -53.26
CA GLY A 683 2.11 15.18 -52.57
C GLY A 683 0.63 15.11 -52.21
N LEU A 684 -0.19 14.56 -53.13
CA LEU A 684 -1.61 14.31 -52.84
C LEU A 684 -1.81 13.30 -51.69
N ARG A 685 -1.05 12.20 -51.66
CA ARG A 685 -1.10 11.25 -50.57
C ARG A 685 -0.78 11.90 -49.23
N LYS A 686 0.23 12.77 -49.16
CA LYS A 686 0.58 13.51 -47.96
C LYS A 686 -0.55 14.43 -47.46
N ASP A 687 -1.16 15.18 -48.40
CA ASP A 687 -2.31 16.01 -48.04
C ASP A 687 -3.52 15.17 -47.62
N MET A 688 -3.68 13.99 -48.24
CA MET A 688 -4.72 13.01 -47.85
C MET A 688 -4.49 12.46 -46.43
N VAL A 689 -3.25 12.15 -46.05
CA VAL A 689 -2.93 11.76 -44.66
C VAL A 689 -3.37 12.83 -43.67
N ASN A 690 -3.06 14.08 -43.93
CA ASN A 690 -3.50 15.18 -43.08
C ASN A 690 -5.03 15.28 -43.04
N ALA A 691 -5.71 15.15 -44.18
CA ALA A 691 -7.17 15.17 -44.23
C ALA A 691 -7.80 14.03 -43.47
N VAL A 692 -7.22 12.83 -43.52
CA VAL A 692 -7.66 11.65 -42.77
C VAL A 692 -7.51 11.89 -41.27
N PHE A 693 -6.39 12.38 -40.80
CA PHE A 693 -6.18 12.69 -39.37
C PHE A 693 -7.11 13.80 -38.85
N ASP A 694 -7.38 14.82 -39.69
CA ASP A 694 -8.27 15.90 -39.30
C ASP A 694 -9.77 15.51 -39.42
N THR A 695 -10.05 14.31 -39.95
CA THR A 695 -11.38 13.70 -39.91
C THR A 695 -11.68 13.13 -38.50
N LEU A 696 -10.66 12.68 -37.78
CA LEU A 696 -10.82 12.20 -36.40
C LEU A 696 -11.25 13.36 -35.50
N SER A 697 -12.09 13.08 -34.51
CA SER A 697 -12.43 14.08 -33.48
C SER A 697 -11.21 14.47 -32.64
N GLU A 698 -11.30 15.61 -31.98
CA GLU A 698 -10.27 16.01 -31.02
C GLU A 698 -10.20 15.02 -29.84
N GLU A 699 -11.31 14.40 -29.43
CA GLU A 699 -11.38 13.39 -28.39
C GLU A 699 -10.56 12.16 -28.74
N VAL A 700 -10.74 11.58 -29.92
CA VAL A 700 -9.94 10.42 -30.38
C VAL A 700 -8.46 10.80 -30.47
N LYS A 701 -8.16 12.00 -30.92
CA LYS A 701 -6.78 12.49 -31.01
C LYS A 701 -6.16 12.70 -29.64
N SER A 702 -6.85 13.36 -28.71
CA SER A 702 -6.34 13.61 -27.36
C SER A 702 -6.18 12.34 -26.53
N MET A 703 -7.01 11.32 -26.77
CA MET A 703 -6.86 10.02 -26.13
C MET A 703 -5.60 9.28 -26.57
N LEU A 704 -5.27 9.34 -27.88
CA LEU A 704 -4.28 8.46 -28.49
C LEU A 704 -2.97 9.15 -28.86
N LEU A 705 -2.98 10.45 -29.03
CA LEU A 705 -1.82 11.25 -29.44
C LEU A 705 -1.50 12.32 -28.39
N ASN A 706 -0.22 12.58 -28.17
CA ASN A 706 0.16 13.74 -27.39
C ASN A 706 -0.06 15.04 -28.17
N GLU A 707 -0.05 16.18 -27.47
CA GLU A 707 -0.35 17.51 -28.04
C GLU A 707 0.50 17.84 -29.29
N ASP A 708 1.77 17.46 -29.34
CA ASP A 708 2.69 17.64 -30.43
C ASP A 708 2.52 16.62 -31.58
N GLY A 709 1.74 15.59 -31.45
CA GLY A 709 1.55 14.48 -32.39
C GLY A 709 2.81 13.65 -32.67
N THR A 710 3.76 13.67 -31.75
CA THR A 710 5.04 12.94 -31.84
C THR A 710 5.02 11.60 -31.15
N LYS A 711 4.09 11.38 -30.21
CA LYS A 711 3.91 10.15 -29.49
C LYS A 711 2.47 9.65 -29.61
N ALA A 712 2.30 8.33 -29.61
CA ALA A 712 1.00 7.68 -29.60
C ALA A 712 0.92 6.67 -28.45
N ILE A 713 -0.25 6.56 -27.84
CA ILE A 713 -0.59 5.46 -26.93
C ILE A 713 -1.20 4.31 -27.74
N VAL A 714 -0.78 3.11 -27.44
CA VAL A 714 -1.41 1.88 -27.89
C VAL A 714 -1.91 1.14 -26.65
N TYR A 715 -3.21 0.97 -26.53
CA TYR A 715 -3.82 0.17 -25.48
C TYR A 715 -3.73 -1.31 -25.83
N VAL A 716 -3.42 -2.12 -24.84
CA VAL A 716 -3.37 -3.57 -24.93
C VAL A 716 -4.37 -4.14 -23.92
N THR A 717 -5.45 -4.70 -24.39
CA THR A 717 -6.45 -5.36 -23.55
C THR A 717 -6.22 -6.85 -23.48
N GLN A 718 -6.38 -7.42 -22.32
CA GLN A 718 -6.15 -8.82 -22.01
C GLN A 718 -7.32 -9.35 -21.21
N PRO A 719 -7.67 -10.64 -21.30
CA PRO A 719 -8.72 -11.23 -20.48
C PRO A 719 -8.34 -11.17 -19.00
N TYR A 720 -9.35 -11.24 -18.15
CA TYR A 720 -9.11 -11.30 -16.71
C TYR A 720 -8.38 -12.60 -16.34
N MET A 721 -7.22 -12.49 -15.74
CA MET A 721 -6.35 -13.61 -15.38
C MET A 721 -5.66 -13.41 -14.02
N ASN A 722 -5.15 -14.50 -13.47
CA ASN A 722 -4.32 -14.45 -12.27
C ASN A 722 -3.03 -13.64 -12.54
N LEU A 723 -2.57 -12.87 -11.56
CA LEU A 723 -1.38 -12.02 -11.69
C LEU A 723 -0.10 -12.81 -12.05
N ASN A 724 0.01 -14.08 -11.68
CA ASN A 724 1.14 -14.91 -12.10
C ASN A 724 1.16 -15.12 -13.62
N VAL A 725 0.01 -15.48 -14.18
CA VAL A 725 -0.15 -15.67 -15.64
C VAL A 725 0.01 -14.34 -16.36
N ALA A 726 -0.60 -13.29 -15.81
CA ALA A 726 -0.49 -11.94 -16.33
C ALA A 726 0.97 -11.41 -16.33
N GLY A 727 1.77 -11.81 -15.33
CA GLY A 727 3.19 -11.47 -15.26
C GLY A 727 4.01 -12.10 -16.38
N GLU A 728 3.76 -13.38 -16.69
CA GLU A 728 4.43 -14.07 -17.81
C GLU A 728 4.04 -13.42 -19.15
N LEU A 729 2.78 -13.10 -19.34
CA LEU A 729 2.27 -12.45 -20.55
C LEU A 729 2.84 -11.03 -20.72
N ARG A 730 2.92 -10.25 -19.63
CA ARG A 730 3.60 -8.93 -19.64
C ARG A 730 5.04 -9.07 -20.13
N ASP A 731 5.79 -10.01 -19.58
CA ASP A 731 7.20 -10.21 -19.91
C ASP A 731 7.38 -10.61 -21.39
N ASP A 732 6.49 -11.42 -21.93
CA ASP A 732 6.49 -11.81 -23.34
C ASP A 732 6.22 -10.61 -24.27
N ILE A 733 5.25 -9.74 -23.92
CA ILE A 733 4.94 -8.54 -24.71
C ILE A 733 6.08 -7.52 -24.58
N ASP A 734 6.64 -7.32 -23.39
CA ASP A 734 7.78 -6.43 -23.17
C ASP A 734 9.03 -6.88 -23.94
N GLU A 735 9.23 -8.20 -24.13
CA GLU A 735 10.29 -8.72 -25.01
C GLU A 735 10.00 -8.37 -26.47
N MET A 736 8.74 -8.46 -26.94
CA MET A 736 8.36 -8.06 -28.30
C MET A 736 8.60 -6.57 -28.54
N LEU A 737 8.16 -5.73 -27.60
CA LEU A 737 8.35 -4.27 -27.66
C LEU A 737 9.83 -3.89 -27.69
N THR A 738 10.65 -4.50 -26.82
CA THR A 738 12.10 -4.25 -26.76
C THR A 738 12.84 -4.65 -28.03
N ASN A 739 12.36 -5.69 -28.70
CA ASN A 739 12.99 -6.24 -29.91
C ASN A 739 12.48 -5.56 -31.21
N GLU A 740 11.49 -4.62 -31.11
CA GLU A 740 10.96 -3.94 -32.30
C GLU A 740 12.02 -3.04 -32.95
N PRO A 741 12.30 -3.21 -34.26
CA PRO A 741 13.30 -2.41 -34.93
C PRO A 741 12.81 -0.96 -35.12
N PRO A 742 13.60 0.05 -34.75
CA PRO A 742 13.20 1.43 -34.92
C PRO A 742 13.08 1.81 -36.42
N VAL A 743 12.03 2.55 -36.76
CA VAL A 743 11.87 3.10 -38.10
C VAL A 743 12.95 4.16 -38.36
N ASP A 744 13.75 3.97 -39.41
CA ASP A 744 14.89 4.82 -39.72
C ASP A 744 15.87 5.04 -38.55
N GLY A 745 15.87 4.13 -37.55
CA GLY A 745 16.71 4.21 -36.35
C GLY A 745 16.27 5.29 -35.36
N LYS A 746 15.01 5.74 -35.39
CA LYS A 746 14.55 6.92 -34.66
C LYS A 746 13.38 6.63 -33.70
N THR A 747 12.44 5.77 -34.09
CA THR A 747 11.28 5.42 -33.27
C THR A 747 11.68 4.55 -32.09
N ARG A 748 10.91 4.62 -31.03
CA ARG A 748 11.06 3.79 -29.83
C ARG A 748 9.70 3.34 -29.34
N THR A 749 9.64 2.13 -28.80
CA THR A 749 8.51 1.63 -28.04
C THR A 749 8.90 1.62 -26.56
N SER A 750 8.00 2.06 -25.70
CA SER A 750 8.18 1.85 -24.25
C SER A 750 7.88 0.40 -23.88
N LEU A 751 8.17 0.01 -22.66
CA LEU A 751 7.61 -1.18 -22.01
C LEU A 751 6.13 -0.93 -21.71
N LEU A 752 5.42 -1.99 -21.32
CA LEU A 752 4.03 -1.88 -20.87
C LEU A 752 3.92 -1.07 -19.57
N THR A 753 2.89 -0.25 -19.50
CA THR A 753 2.43 0.44 -18.29
C THR A 753 0.90 0.39 -18.24
N GLY A 754 0.28 1.07 -17.27
CA GLY A 754 -1.17 1.04 -17.06
C GLY A 754 -1.59 0.11 -15.93
N GLY A 755 -2.85 -0.29 -15.88
CA GLY A 755 -3.43 -0.99 -14.74
C GLY A 755 -2.72 -2.28 -14.33
N LEU A 756 -2.52 -3.18 -15.30
CA LEU A 756 -1.91 -4.48 -15.03
C LEU A 756 -0.41 -4.41 -14.70
N PRO A 757 0.46 -3.79 -15.53
CA PRO A 757 1.89 -3.73 -15.23
C PRO A 757 2.19 -3.03 -13.88
N VAL A 758 1.46 -1.97 -13.58
CA VAL A 758 1.58 -1.25 -12.31
C VAL A 758 1.13 -2.11 -11.14
N SER A 759 0.04 -2.86 -11.28
CA SER A 759 -0.43 -3.78 -10.24
C SER A 759 0.58 -4.90 -9.96
N LEU A 760 1.24 -5.42 -11.00
CA LEU A 760 2.32 -6.40 -10.86
C LEU A 760 3.52 -5.79 -10.12
N ASP A 761 3.97 -4.60 -10.51
CA ASP A 761 5.08 -3.93 -9.85
C ASP A 761 4.77 -3.55 -8.39
N ILE A 762 3.52 -3.18 -8.07
CA ILE A 762 3.05 -2.97 -6.68
C ILE A 762 3.13 -4.28 -5.89
N ASN A 763 2.64 -5.38 -6.47
CA ASN A 763 2.70 -6.70 -5.84
C ASN A 763 4.14 -7.12 -5.54
N ASP A 764 5.03 -7.01 -6.52
CA ASP A 764 6.45 -7.31 -6.35
C ASP A 764 7.10 -6.40 -5.30
N GLY A 765 6.77 -5.11 -5.32
CA GLY A 765 7.24 -4.15 -4.33
C GLY A 765 6.81 -4.48 -2.91
N ILE A 766 5.60 -5.00 -2.72
CA ILE A 766 5.07 -5.46 -1.42
C ILE A 766 5.81 -6.73 -0.95
N HIS A 767 5.99 -7.71 -1.82
CA HIS A 767 6.71 -8.94 -1.51
C HIS A 767 8.19 -8.69 -1.18
N ASP A 768 8.85 -7.86 -1.97
CA ASP A 768 10.23 -7.45 -1.73
C ASP A 768 10.35 -6.69 -0.41
N ALA A 769 9.44 -5.75 -0.13
CA ALA A 769 9.41 -5.01 1.11
C ALA A 769 9.22 -5.96 2.31
N GLN A 770 8.32 -6.93 2.24
CA GLN A 770 8.10 -7.91 3.30
C GLN A 770 9.37 -8.71 3.62
N THR A 771 9.97 -9.29 2.61
CA THR A 771 11.14 -10.17 2.77
C THR A 771 12.36 -9.36 3.21
N LEU A 772 12.65 -8.27 2.52
CA LEU A 772 13.84 -7.47 2.77
C LEU A 772 13.79 -6.76 4.13
N THR A 773 12.65 -6.15 4.48
CA THR A 773 12.50 -5.48 5.78
C THR A 773 12.63 -6.46 6.94
N THR A 774 12.05 -7.65 6.81
CA THR A 774 12.10 -8.70 7.84
C THR A 774 13.54 -9.17 8.07
N VAL A 775 14.28 -9.50 7.00
CA VAL A 775 15.67 -9.97 7.10
C VAL A 775 16.61 -8.87 7.59
N VAL A 776 16.48 -7.66 7.04
CA VAL A 776 17.33 -6.52 7.45
C VAL A 776 17.07 -6.14 8.91
N THR A 777 15.81 -6.11 9.33
CA THR A 777 15.44 -5.85 10.74
C THR A 777 16.05 -6.89 11.67
N MET A 778 15.96 -8.18 11.33
CA MET A 778 16.55 -9.25 12.12
C MET A 778 18.07 -9.07 12.28
N ILE A 779 18.77 -8.74 11.19
CA ILE A 779 20.23 -8.51 11.21
C ILE A 779 20.58 -7.30 12.06
N ILE A 780 19.94 -6.16 11.82
CA ILE A 780 20.22 -4.90 12.54
C ILE A 780 19.93 -5.08 14.03
N LEU A 781 18.79 -5.64 14.40
CA LEU A 781 18.45 -5.85 15.81
C LEU A 781 19.41 -6.83 16.48
N THR A 782 19.84 -7.89 15.80
CA THR A 782 20.85 -8.82 16.33
C THR A 782 22.18 -8.10 16.62
N ILE A 783 22.61 -7.23 15.73
CA ILE A 783 23.81 -6.41 15.91
C ILE A 783 23.63 -5.43 17.08
N VAL A 784 22.53 -4.71 17.13
CA VAL A 784 22.22 -3.75 18.19
C VAL A 784 22.18 -4.45 19.55
N LEU A 785 21.49 -5.56 19.67
CA LEU A 785 21.43 -6.34 20.91
C LEU A 785 22.80 -6.92 21.32
N SER A 786 23.60 -7.36 20.35
CA SER A 786 24.97 -7.81 20.60
C SER A 786 25.86 -6.70 21.18
N ILE A 787 25.68 -5.46 20.70
CA ILE A 787 26.39 -4.28 21.21
C ILE A 787 25.87 -3.93 22.62
N VAL A 788 24.56 -3.91 22.80
CA VAL A 788 23.89 -3.57 24.05
C VAL A 788 24.28 -4.54 25.17
N PHE A 789 24.13 -5.84 24.93
CA PHE A 789 24.53 -6.88 25.89
C PHE A 789 26.05 -7.12 25.89
N ARG A 790 26.81 -6.43 25.05
CA ARG A 790 28.27 -6.60 24.88
C ARG A 790 28.68 -8.05 24.69
N SER A 791 27.83 -8.84 24.12
CA SER A 791 28.03 -10.26 23.89
C SER A 791 27.22 -10.72 22.67
N PRO A 792 27.85 -11.14 21.59
CA PRO A 792 27.15 -11.67 20.43
C PRO A 792 26.26 -12.89 20.78
N ARG A 793 26.70 -13.72 21.74
CA ARG A 793 25.93 -14.86 22.24
C ARG A 793 24.57 -14.42 22.78
N LEU A 794 24.58 -13.42 23.68
CA LEU A 794 23.35 -12.94 24.30
C LEU A 794 22.43 -12.22 23.29
N GLY A 795 23.02 -11.44 22.37
CA GLY A 795 22.27 -10.80 21.29
C GLY A 795 21.53 -11.80 20.41
N ILE A 796 22.24 -12.88 19.97
CA ILE A 796 21.61 -13.94 19.19
C ILE A 796 20.52 -14.67 20.00
N TYR A 797 20.79 -15.02 21.26
CA TYR A 797 19.80 -15.73 22.08
C TYR A 797 18.53 -14.91 22.30
N THR A 798 18.64 -13.60 22.45
CA THR A 798 17.50 -12.70 22.60
C THR A 798 16.65 -12.66 21.32
N MET A 799 17.28 -12.83 20.14
CA MET A 799 16.56 -12.83 18.84
C MET A 799 15.88 -14.17 18.51
N ILE A 800 16.40 -15.31 19.00
CA ILE A 800 15.86 -16.66 18.66
C ILE A 800 14.35 -16.78 18.84
N PRO A 801 13.75 -16.36 19.98
CA PRO A 801 12.30 -16.50 20.18
C PRO A 801 11.47 -15.84 19.11
N VAL A 802 11.80 -14.61 18.76
CA VAL A 802 11.04 -13.81 17.80
C VAL A 802 11.30 -14.26 16.38
N ALA A 803 12.55 -14.60 16.03
CA ALA A 803 12.88 -15.14 14.72
C ALA A 803 12.11 -16.44 14.43
N ILE A 804 11.95 -17.30 15.41
CA ILE A 804 11.16 -18.53 15.29
C ILE A 804 9.67 -18.21 15.09
N VAL A 805 9.14 -17.22 15.80
CA VAL A 805 7.72 -16.81 15.66
C VAL A 805 7.44 -16.25 14.27
N ILE A 806 8.35 -15.49 13.69
CA ILE A 806 8.20 -15.00 12.30
C ILE A 806 8.18 -16.16 11.30
N LEU A 807 8.96 -17.22 11.52
CA LEU A 807 8.90 -18.42 10.68
C LEU A 807 7.58 -19.23 10.85
N TRP A 808 6.74 -18.88 11.81
CA TRP A 808 5.38 -19.43 11.96
C TRP A 808 4.33 -18.59 11.21
N GLN A 809 4.66 -17.35 10.76
CA GLN A 809 3.74 -16.47 10.04
C GLN A 809 3.14 -17.14 8.80
N PRO A 810 3.91 -17.81 7.90
CA PRO A 810 3.33 -18.48 6.73
C PRO A 810 2.29 -19.53 7.10
N LEU A 811 2.56 -20.32 8.11
CA LEU A 811 1.62 -21.34 8.61
C LEU A 811 0.31 -20.71 9.11
N LEU A 812 0.40 -19.57 9.79
CA LEU A 812 -0.77 -18.86 10.31
C LEU A 812 -1.57 -18.23 9.18
N MET A 813 -0.89 -17.60 8.22
CA MET A 813 -1.53 -17.00 7.06
C MET A 813 -2.26 -18.06 6.22
N LYS A 814 -1.61 -19.18 5.90
CA LYS A 814 -2.25 -20.29 5.20
C LYS A 814 -3.45 -20.86 5.97
N SER A 815 -3.31 -21.06 7.30
CA SER A 815 -4.41 -21.62 8.10
C SER A 815 -5.61 -20.68 8.24
N GLY A 816 -5.40 -19.39 8.02
CA GLY A 816 -6.43 -18.34 8.06
C GLY A 816 -6.91 -17.91 6.68
N ASP A 817 -6.40 -18.51 5.61
CA ASP A 817 -6.66 -18.12 4.23
C ASP A 817 -6.37 -16.61 4.00
N VAL A 818 -5.20 -16.16 4.50
CA VAL A 818 -4.77 -14.77 4.46
C VAL A 818 -3.65 -14.61 3.44
N ASN A 819 -3.87 -13.79 2.43
CA ASN A 819 -2.87 -13.45 1.44
C ASN A 819 -1.90 -12.35 1.92
N VAL A 820 -0.76 -12.24 1.25
CA VAL A 820 0.16 -11.11 1.47
C VAL A 820 -0.46 -9.87 0.86
N ASN A 821 -0.58 -8.82 1.65
CA ASN A 821 -1.06 -7.51 1.23
C ASN A 821 -0.19 -6.41 1.84
N ILE A 822 -0.47 -5.17 1.52
CA ILE A 822 0.30 -4.03 2.00
C ILE A 822 0.37 -3.92 3.54
N PHE A 823 -0.68 -4.38 4.26
CA PHE A 823 -0.69 -4.42 5.72
C PHE A 823 0.14 -5.60 6.23
N THR A 824 -0.11 -6.81 5.67
CA THR A 824 0.56 -8.03 6.16
C THR A 824 2.05 -8.04 5.85
N ALA A 825 2.50 -7.32 4.83
CA ALA A 825 3.92 -7.14 4.51
C ALA A 825 4.74 -6.50 5.65
N MET A 826 4.12 -5.67 6.47
CA MET A 826 4.77 -5.00 7.60
C MET A 826 4.87 -5.89 8.86
N ILE A 827 4.11 -6.98 8.93
CA ILE A 827 3.95 -7.81 10.15
C ILE A 827 5.31 -8.25 10.68
N GLY A 828 6.17 -8.80 9.83
CA GLY A 828 7.47 -9.32 10.23
C GLY A 828 8.30 -8.28 10.99
N THR A 829 8.43 -7.10 10.43
CA THR A 829 9.19 -5.99 11.03
C THR A 829 8.54 -5.47 12.32
N ILE A 830 7.21 -5.35 12.33
CA ILE A 830 6.48 -4.88 13.52
C ILE A 830 6.60 -5.91 14.65
N VAL A 831 6.44 -7.20 14.36
CA VAL A 831 6.56 -8.27 15.35
C VAL A 831 7.99 -8.40 15.87
N PHE A 832 9.03 -8.17 15.04
CA PHE A 832 10.39 -8.07 15.55
C PHE A 832 10.55 -6.91 16.52
N GLY A 833 10.03 -5.74 16.18
CA GLY A 833 10.11 -4.55 17.04
C GLY A 833 9.41 -4.75 18.39
N ILE A 834 8.23 -5.39 18.40
CA ILE A 834 7.42 -5.60 19.61
C ILE A 834 7.89 -6.83 20.39
N GLY A 835 8.06 -7.96 19.71
CA GLY A 835 8.32 -9.25 20.37
C GLY A 835 9.72 -9.36 20.98
N VAL A 836 10.68 -8.56 20.51
CA VAL A 836 12.02 -8.50 21.10
C VAL A 836 11.98 -7.91 22.50
N ASP A 837 11.03 -7.05 22.84
CA ASP A 837 10.89 -6.42 24.14
C ASP A 837 10.76 -7.44 25.26
N ASP A 838 9.88 -8.40 25.11
CA ASP A 838 9.70 -9.51 26.08
C ASP A 838 11.01 -10.28 26.26
N SER A 839 11.71 -10.58 25.18
CA SER A 839 13.00 -11.26 25.20
C SER A 839 14.09 -10.46 25.92
N ILE A 840 14.12 -9.12 25.73
CA ILE A 840 15.05 -8.21 26.42
C ILE A 840 14.81 -8.22 27.92
N HIS A 841 13.55 -8.13 28.34
CA HIS A 841 13.17 -8.16 29.74
C HIS A 841 13.55 -9.48 30.43
N VAL A 842 13.26 -10.62 29.80
CA VAL A 842 13.66 -11.95 30.30
C VAL A 842 15.19 -12.09 30.35
N MET A 843 15.87 -11.67 29.28
CA MET A 843 17.33 -11.73 29.19
C MET A 843 17.99 -10.88 30.27
N HIS A 844 17.55 -9.64 30.43
CA HIS A 844 18.09 -8.73 31.46
C HIS A 844 17.90 -9.31 32.86
N ARG A 845 16.75 -9.93 33.12
CA ARG A 845 16.47 -10.56 34.42
C ARG A 845 17.29 -11.82 34.65
N ILE A 846 17.53 -12.66 33.65
CA ILE A 846 18.44 -13.80 33.77
C ILE A 846 19.86 -13.34 34.12
N GLN A 847 20.29 -12.20 33.58
CA GLN A 847 21.59 -11.61 33.92
C GLN A 847 21.65 -11.10 35.38
N GLU A 848 20.56 -10.49 35.88
CA GLU A 848 20.46 -10.05 37.28
C GLU A 848 20.47 -11.21 38.27
N GLU A 849 19.67 -12.26 38.02
CA GLU A 849 19.53 -13.39 38.91
C GLU A 849 20.64 -14.46 38.73
N GLY A 850 21.38 -14.39 37.63
CA GLY A 850 22.44 -15.30 37.24
C GLY A 850 21.99 -16.52 36.42
N GLU A 851 22.94 -17.04 35.62
CA GLU A 851 22.71 -18.19 34.70
C GLU A 851 22.77 -19.51 35.48
N THR A 852 22.04 -19.65 36.61
CA THR A 852 21.89 -20.86 37.40
C THR A 852 20.47 -21.42 37.25
N PRO A 853 20.22 -22.72 37.56
CA PRO A 853 18.86 -23.28 37.46
C PRO A 853 17.82 -22.50 38.28
N THR A 854 18.21 -22.09 39.50
CA THR A 854 17.34 -21.28 40.38
C THR A 854 17.27 -19.82 39.89
N GLY A 855 18.37 -19.25 39.39
CA GLY A 855 18.38 -17.90 38.83
C GLY A 855 17.45 -17.78 37.62
N ILE A 856 17.49 -18.73 36.68
CA ILE A 856 16.58 -18.79 35.55
C ILE A 856 15.13 -18.95 36.00
N ALA A 857 14.85 -19.84 36.96
CA ALA A 857 13.50 -20.02 37.49
C ALA A 857 12.97 -18.73 38.17
N ASN A 858 13.80 -18.06 38.96
CA ASN A 858 13.45 -16.81 39.63
C ASN A 858 13.23 -15.68 38.63
N ALA A 859 14.04 -15.60 37.57
CA ALA A 859 13.85 -14.64 36.52
C ALA A 859 12.45 -14.72 35.89
N ILE A 860 11.96 -15.93 35.60
CA ILE A 860 10.60 -16.12 35.06
C ILE A 860 9.52 -15.90 36.14
N GLU A 861 9.77 -16.27 37.42
CA GLU A 861 8.83 -16.01 38.51
C GLU A 861 8.54 -14.53 38.66
N GLU A 862 9.57 -13.67 38.56
CA GLU A 862 9.46 -12.23 38.81
C GLU A 862 9.04 -11.43 37.58
N THR A 863 9.47 -11.83 36.36
CA THR A 863 9.15 -11.09 35.13
C THR A 863 7.94 -11.65 34.39
N GLY A 864 7.70 -12.97 34.47
CA GLY A 864 6.67 -13.64 33.66
C GLY A 864 5.25 -13.10 33.88
N GLN A 865 4.92 -12.70 35.11
CA GLN A 865 3.63 -12.07 35.39
C GLN A 865 3.49 -10.73 34.71
N THR A 866 4.52 -9.89 34.75
CA THR A 866 4.49 -8.55 34.13
C THR A 866 4.41 -8.67 32.63
N ILE A 867 5.22 -9.53 32.02
CA ILE A 867 5.20 -9.77 30.56
C ILE A 867 3.83 -10.31 30.12
N PHE A 868 3.21 -11.23 30.88
CA PHE A 868 1.85 -11.69 30.58
C PHE A 868 0.82 -10.55 30.67
N GLU A 869 0.90 -9.71 31.70
CA GLU A 869 0.01 -8.55 31.88
C GLU A 869 0.16 -7.57 30.71
N THR A 870 1.39 -7.29 30.26
CA THR A 870 1.68 -6.38 29.14
C THR A 870 1.24 -6.98 27.81
N THR A 871 1.58 -8.24 27.53
CA THR A 871 1.17 -8.92 26.30
C THR A 871 -0.35 -8.97 26.15
N VAL A 872 -1.09 -9.36 27.20
CA VAL A 872 -2.55 -9.40 27.15
C VAL A 872 -3.15 -8.01 26.94
N THR A 873 -2.51 -6.97 27.49
CA THR A 873 -2.96 -5.58 27.29
C THR A 873 -2.70 -5.12 25.86
N THR A 874 -1.51 -5.42 25.31
CA THR A 874 -1.14 -5.09 23.94
C THR A 874 -2.04 -5.82 22.94
N VAL A 875 -2.22 -7.12 23.08
CA VAL A 875 -3.14 -7.91 22.27
C VAL A 875 -4.57 -7.37 22.35
N SER A 876 -5.03 -6.95 23.54
CA SER A 876 -6.38 -6.40 23.68
C SER A 876 -6.56 -5.05 22.97
N GLY A 877 -5.53 -4.21 22.94
CA GLY A 877 -5.54 -2.95 22.21
C GLY A 877 -5.58 -3.18 20.71
N ILE A 878 -4.78 -4.11 20.21
CA ILE A 878 -4.69 -4.48 18.79
C ILE A 878 -5.95 -5.24 18.33
N ALA A 879 -6.55 -6.06 19.18
CA ALA A 879 -7.77 -6.84 18.89
C ALA A 879 -9.01 -5.94 18.57
N ALA A 880 -8.96 -4.65 18.87
CA ALA A 880 -9.97 -3.71 18.38
C ALA A 880 -10.02 -3.65 16.85
N GLY A 881 -8.93 -4.00 16.18
CA GLY A 881 -8.88 -4.07 14.73
C GLY A 881 -9.74 -5.18 14.10
N PHE A 882 -10.24 -6.15 14.89
CA PHE A 882 -11.22 -7.15 14.42
C PHE A 882 -12.60 -6.55 14.10
N ILE A 883 -12.79 -5.25 14.34
CA ILE A 883 -14.00 -4.51 14.00
C ILE A 883 -13.85 -3.82 12.64
N ALA A 884 -12.66 -3.87 12.04
CA ALA A 884 -12.40 -3.28 10.74
C ALA A 884 -13.39 -3.83 9.70
N ALA A 885 -13.89 -2.95 8.85
CA ALA A 885 -14.68 -3.34 7.69
C ALA A 885 -13.79 -3.84 6.55
N PHE A 886 -12.50 -3.46 6.56
CA PHE A 886 -11.53 -3.86 5.57
C PHE A 886 -10.91 -5.22 5.93
N PRO A 887 -11.17 -6.33 5.19
CA PRO A 887 -10.69 -7.67 5.54
C PRO A 887 -9.17 -7.76 5.62
N GLY A 888 -8.44 -7.09 4.73
CA GLY A 888 -6.97 -7.05 4.78
C GLY A 888 -6.43 -6.44 6.07
N LEU A 889 -7.10 -5.43 6.62
CA LEU A 889 -6.76 -4.80 7.89
C LEU A 889 -7.19 -5.68 9.09
N GLU A 890 -8.36 -6.31 9.03
CA GLU A 890 -8.81 -7.29 10.04
C GLU A 890 -7.81 -8.45 10.15
N ASN A 891 -7.46 -9.06 9.02
CA ASN A 891 -6.50 -10.15 8.92
C ASN A 891 -5.12 -9.76 9.46
N PHE A 892 -4.65 -8.57 9.13
CA PHE A 892 -3.41 -8.01 9.69
C PHE A 892 -3.44 -7.99 11.22
N PHE A 893 -4.49 -7.45 11.83
CA PHE A 893 -4.60 -7.40 13.29
C PHE A 893 -4.75 -8.78 13.91
N MET A 894 -5.45 -9.71 13.27
CA MET A 894 -5.59 -11.08 13.72
C MET A 894 -4.24 -11.81 13.77
N ILE A 895 -3.49 -11.78 12.67
CA ILE A 895 -2.16 -12.40 12.62
C ILE A 895 -1.20 -11.73 13.61
N MET A 896 -1.22 -10.40 13.72
CA MET A 896 -0.44 -9.64 14.69
C MET A 896 -0.71 -10.10 16.14
N CYS A 897 -1.98 -10.21 16.53
CA CYS A 897 -2.37 -10.69 17.87
C CYS A 897 -1.82 -12.09 18.17
N LEU A 898 -1.92 -13.00 17.20
CA LEU A 898 -1.41 -14.36 17.34
C LEU A 898 0.12 -14.39 17.46
N LEU A 899 0.83 -13.66 16.59
CA LEU A 899 2.29 -13.63 16.62
C LEU A 899 2.85 -12.97 17.88
N ILE A 900 2.25 -11.88 18.37
CA ILE A 900 2.64 -11.25 19.64
C ILE A 900 2.40 -12.20 20.81
N PHE A 901 1.28 -12.91 20.83
CA PHE A 901 1.01 -13.92 21.86
C PHE A 901 2.02 -15.07 21.80
N PHE A 902 2.39 -15.54 20.63
CA PHE A 902 3.44 -16.55 20.48
C PHE A 902 4.84 -16.01 20.82
N ALA A 903 5.12 -14.72 20.55
CA ALA A 903 6.37 -14.08 20.97
C ALA A 903 6.50 -14.08 22.51
N PHE A 904 5.43 -13.78 23.23
CA PHE A 904 5.38 -13.94 24.68
C PHE A 904 5.70 -15.37 25.13
N ILE A 905 5.07 -16.39 24.52
CA ILE A 905 5.30 -17.80 24.87
C ILE A 905 6.76 -18.18 24.62
N THR A 906 7.30 -17.83 23.46
CA THR A 906 8.67 -18.17 23.09
C THR A 906 9.69 -17.41 23.93
N SER A 907 9.48 -16.14 24.23
CA SER A 907 10.35 -15.34 25.09
C SER A 907 10.36 -15.84 26.53
N THR A 908 9.19 -16.25 27.06
CA THR A 908 9.07 -16.72 28.45
C THR A 908 9.55 -18.15 28.64
N PHE A 909 9.37 -19.04 27.65
CA PHE A 909 9.67 -20.45 27.78
C PHE A 909 10.85 -20.93 26.95
N LEU A 910 10.94 -20.52 25.66
CA LEU A 910 11.97 -21.00 24.75
C LEU A 910 13.33 -20.36 25.05
N LEU A 911 13.39 -19.03 25.29
CA LEU A 911 14.65 -18.36 25.62
C LEU A 911 15.36 -18.97 26.83
N PRO A 912 14.71 -19.15 28.00
CA PRO A 912 15.32 -19.83 29.14
C PRO A 912 15.64 -21.30 28.86
N ALA A 913 14.83 -21.98 28.03
CA ALA A 913 15.11 -23.37 27.63
C ALA A 913 16.39 -23.49 26.78
N VAL A 914 16.68 -22.51 25.92
CA VAL A 914 17.92 -22.46 25.15
C VAL A 914 19.14 -22.31 26.07
N PHE A 915 19.07 -21.44 27.10
CA PHE A 915 20.12 -21.35 28.12
C PHE A 915 20.33 -22.66 28.83
N THR A 916 19.24 -23.31 29.30
CA THR A 916 19.28 -24.60 29.98
C THR A 916 19.89 -25.68 29.10
N ALA A 917 19.53 -25.72 27.80
CA ALA A 917 20.10 -26.65 26.84
C ALA A 917 21.61 -26.43 26.64
N GLU A 918 22.03 -25.17 26.44
CA GLU A 918 23.44 -24.83 26.29
C GLU A 918 24.27 -25.30 27.51
N HIS A 919 23.83 -24.92 28.72
CA HIS A 919 24.54 -25.29 29.93
C HIS A 919 24.55 -26.79 30.16
N THR A 920 23.44 -27.50 29.89
CA THR A 920 23.34 -28.95 29.96
C THR A 920 24.27 -29.64 28.96
N ILE A 921 24.32 -29.17 27.73
CA ILE A 921 25.22 -29.71 26.68
C ILE A 921 26.69 -29.45 27.05
N ARG A 922 27.00 -28.26 27.55
CA ARG A 922 28.38 -27.92 27.96
C ARG A 922 28.86 -28.75 29.14
N SER A 923 28.00 -29.02 30.14
CA SER A 923 28.36 -29.88 31.28
C SER A 923 28.61 -31.32 30.82
N LYS A 924 27.77 -31.86 29.94
CA LYS A 924 27.98 -33.18 29.33
C LYS A 924 29.28 -33.31 28.55
N ILE A 925 29.59 -32.31 27.70
CA ILE A 925 30.84 -32.30 26.90
C ILE A 925 32.06 -32.23 27.83
N ARG A 926 31.96 -31.55 28.97
CA ARG A 926 33.04 -31.41 29.94
C ARG A 926 33.13 -32.58 30.93
N GLY A 927 32.26 -33.58 30.79
CA GLY A 927 32.19 -34.72 31.72
C GLY A 927 31.79 -34.35 33.15
N GLN A 928 31.09 -33.27 33.33
CA GLN A 928 30.57 -32.78 34.60
C GLN A 928 29.18 -33.39 34.87
N PRO A 929 28.74 -33.54 36.14
CA PRO A 929 27.36 -33.90 36.43
C PRO A 929 26.35 -32.96 35.81
N ASP A 930 25.09 -33.37 35.70
CA ASP A 930 24.06 -32.56 35.03
C ASP A 930 23.92 -31.17 35.69
N TRP A 931 24.01 -30.14 34.92
CA TRP A 931 23.96 -28.75 35.37
C TRP A 931 22.71 -28.46 36.22
N LYS A 932 21.60 -29.18 35.98
CA LYS A 932 20.36 -29.03 36.74
C LYS A 932 20.42 -29.52 38.15
N ASP A 933 21.34 -30.46 38.46
CA ASP A 933 21.48 -31.09 39.79
C ASP A 933 22.41 -30.26 40.69
N TYR A 934 23.07 -29.28 40.16
CA TYR A 934 23.85 -28.34 40.96
C TYR A 934 22.93 -27.27 41.58
N GLY A 935 22.69 -27.32 42.85
CA GLY A 935 22.17 -26.20 43.62
C GLY A 935 23.11 -24.97 43.53
N ASP A 936 22.68 -23.82 44.01
CA ASP A 936 23.26 -22.49 43.90
C ASP A 936 24.76 -22.30 44.22
N GLY A 937 25.52 -23.34 44.45
CA GLY A 937 26.91 -23.29 44.90
C GLY A 937 28.01 -23.35 43.86
N ILE A 938 27.70 -23.67 42.58
CA ILE A 938 28.73 -23.74 41.52
C ILE A 938 28.27 -23.01 40.28
N ALA A 939 28.56 -21.72 40.23
CA ALA A 939 28.59 -21.01 38.98
C ALA A 939 29.65 -21.62 38.08
N VAL A 940 29.26 -22.26 36.97
CA VAL A 940 30.20 -22.64 35.92
C VAL A 940 30.81 -21.32 35.42
N ALA A 941 32.09 -21.12 35.78
CA ALA A 941 32.80 -19.91 35.36
C ALA A 941 32.79 -19.81 33.84
N THR A 942 31.88 -19.05 33.31
CA THR A 942 31.96 -18.57 31.93
C THR A 942 33.12 -17.61 31.88
N PRO A 943 34.04 -17.72 30.89
CA PRO A 943 35.05 -16.70 30.72
C PRO A 943 34.31 -15.45 30.25
N MET A 944 34.20 -14.46 31.12
CA MET A 944 33.43 -13.20 31.00
C MET A 944 31.96 -13.28 31.40
N ALA A 945 31.66 -13.68 32.62
CA ALA A 945 30.52 -13.06 33.32
C ALA A 945 30.92 -11.61 33.60
N MET A 946 30.39 -10.66 32.86
CA MET A 946 30.43 -9.25 33.30
C MET A 946 29.70 -9.22 34.64
N LYS A 947 30.34 -8.72 35.67
CA LYS A 947 29.63 -8.31 36.87
C LYS A 947 28.50 -7.40 36.45
N PRO A 948 27.25 -7.62 36.94
CA PRO A 948 26.19 -6.60 36.74
C PRO A 948 26.74 -5.22 37.09
N LEU A 949 26.28 -4.20 36.45
CA LEU A 949 26.70 -2.81 36.73
C LEU A 949 26.61 -2.50 38.21
N ASP A 950 25.75 -3.19 38.95
CA ASP A 950 25.49 -3.03 40.39
C ASP A 950 26.53 -3.71 41.31
N ALA A 951 27.18 -4.77 40.86
CA ALA A 951 28.24 -5.41 41.65
C ALA A 951 29.52 -4.56 41.75
N VAL A 952 29.67 -3.56 40.86
CA VAL A 952 30.77 -2.63 40.85
C VAL A 952 30.49 -1.41 41.74
N LEU A 953 29.22 -1.17 42.10
CA LEU A 953 28.80 0.01 42.87
C LEU A 953 28.68 -0.21 44.37
N TYR A 954 28.78 -1.47 44.85
CA TYR A 954 28.56 -1.80 46.27
C TYR A 954 29.79 -2.31 47.01
N ASN A 955 30.97 -2.22 46.44
CA ASN A 955 32.20 -2.68 47.11
C ASN A 955 33.07 -1.56 47.70
N ASP A 956 32.53 -0.42 48.06
CA ASP A 956 33.25 0.61 48.82
C ASP A 956 32.43 1.07 50.01
N GLU A 957 32.34 0.19 50.99
CA GLU A 957 32.32 0.52 52.38
C GLU A 957 32.91 -0.65 53.19
N TYR A 958 34.22 -0.67 53.24
CA TYR A 958 35.05 -0.94 54.41
C TYR A 958 36.51 -0.67 54.10
#